data_0749669f72958a0945a0db0cb1ff51e8
#
_entry.id   0749669f72958a0945a0db0cb1ff51e8
#
_cell.length_a   1.000
_cell.length_b   1.000
_cell.length_c   1.000
_cell.angle_alpha   90.00
_cell.angle_beta   90.00
_cell.angle_gamma   90.00
#
_symmetry.space_group_name_H-M   'P 1'
#
loop_
_entity.id
_entity.type
_entity.pdbx_description
1 polymer ?
#
loop_
_entity_poly.entity_id
_entity_poly.type
_entity_poly.pdbx_seq_one_letter_code
_entity_poly.pdbx_strand_id
1 'polypeptide(L)'
;MRKVTTYLMACLLYVGIGLPTMAQNTYSGQIKDSESGTPLPGATVRAGEYRGTTTNATGQFVLTNIPDNVAQLEITYVGYETVKVATANFRNGSTILLTRSVFVADEVIVNATRVNDRTGMAYSNVGADALAKQNLGQDIPVLLNFTPSLVSTSDAGAGVGYTGIRIRGTDATRINVTINGIPYNDPESQGVFWVNMPDFASSVSSIQIQRGVGTSTNGAGAFGATVNMSTNEFHREPYAEVSNSFGSFNTRKHTVKAGTGLLNNKFTVDARLSQVASDGFIDRAQSDLRSYYLSGGYFGKKSFIRFNTFSGKEVTYQSWYGSPESRVKGDREGMLAFIDRNGLNDRDAQNLLNSDSRTYNFYTYDNETDNYQQDHYQLVTSHTLSSNVTLNVNAFVVRGKGYYEQYRDNDRLSNYKLPNVEIGNQTISRTDLIRRRWLDNYFYGTTFSLDYNSFKKLTANVGGGWNTYDGDHFGEVIWARYASNSSIRHRYYENNGLKKDANLYAKAYYQFTDKLNAFADVQVRGVSYVVKGDDNQRRQQDFDETFTFFNPKVGLNYQLSENSTAYASYSIGNREPNRDDFTEATRAIRPEAETLRDLEAGYRVQSGKVAFSANYYFMDYKNQLVLTGQVNDVGNSIRVNVPKSYRTGIELEGALAISRQWKWNANATFSQNKIANFTEYVVDYDNGGYQEINHGQTDISFSPNVIVGSQLSYIPTKNVELTLLTKYVGDQYLDNTSNENRKIDAYLTNDLRFIWNLTPSWSKQVSIKALVNNILSETYASNGYTFGYIAGGRVQENFYYPQAGRNFLIGVDLKF
;
A
#
# COMPACT_ATOMS: atom_id res chain seq x y z
N MET A 1 40.92 -34.53 -16.67
CA MET A 1 40.69 -33.17 -16.20
C MET A 1 41.83 -32.16 -16.46
N ARG A 2 42.78 -32.44 -17.33
CA ARG A 2 43.93 -31.56 -17.64
C ARG A 2 43.95 -30.98 -19.06
N LYS A 3 42.93 -31.25 -19.88
CA LYS A 3 42.82 -30.76 -21.28
C LYS A 3 41.67 -29.74 -21.51
N VAL A 4 40.84 -29.46 -20.50
CA VAL A 4 39.75 -28.46 -20.61
C VAL A 4 40.21 -27.09 -20.16
N THR A 5 41.21 -26.99 -19.29
CA THR A 5 41.73 -25.71 -18.74
C THR A 5 42.60 -24.93 -19.75
N THR A 6 43.15 -25.60 -20.77
CA THR A 6 44.02 -24.93 -21.74
C THR A 6 43.24 -24.26 -22.88
N TYR A 7 42.04 -24.68 -23.17
CA TYR A 7 41.19 -24.04 -24.19
C TYR A 7 40.38 -22.83 -23.65
N LEU A 8 40.15 -22.77 -22.34
CA LEU A 8 39.53 -21.57 -21.74
C LEU A 8 40.49 -20.38 -21.59
N MET A 9 41.81 -20.65 -21.50
CA MET A 9 42.82 -19.58 -21.44
C MET A 9 43.22 -19.05 -22.83
N ALA A 10 43.01 -19.78 -23.87
CA ALA A 10 43.31 -19.38 -25.27
C ALA A 10 42.16 -18.54 -25.87
N CYS A 11 40.95 -18.66 -25.38
CA CYS A 11 39.80 -17.80 -25.79
C CYS A 11 39.75 -16.42 -25.10
N LEU A 12 40.51 -16.23 -24.03
CA LEU A 12 40.59 -14.93 -23.32
C LEU A 12 41.69 -14.00 -23.89
N LEU A 13 42.49 -14.46 -24.83
CA LEU A 13 43.61 -13.69 -25.41
C LEU A 13 43.37 -13.22 -26.86
N TYR A 14 42.19 -13.43 -27.44
CA TYR A 14 41.87 -13.01 -28.80
C TYR A 14 40.66 -12.11 -29.00
N VAL A 15 40.29 -11.35 -27.97
CA VAL A 15 39.31 -10.22 -28.08
C VAL A 15 40.00 -8.91 -27.74
N GLY A 16 41.14 -8.70 -28.40
CA GLY A 16 41.75 -7.38 -28.56
C GLY A 16 41.26 -6.73 -29.85
N ILE A 17 39.93 -6.65 -30.03
CA ILE A 17 39.33 -5.82 -31.07
C ILE A 17 39.23 -4.41 -30.51
N GLY A 18 39.96 -3.45 -31.11
CA GLY A 18 39.95 -2.05 -30.78
C GLY A 18 38.53 -1.52 -30.63
N LEU A 19 38.18 -1.22 -29.40
CA LEU A 19 37.05 -0.36 -29.14
C LEU A 19 37.32 0.98 -29.82
N PRO A 20 36.41 1.47 -30.68
CA PRO A 20 36.55 2.85 -31.15
C PRO A 20 36.62 3.72 -29.90
N THR A 21 37.69 4.47 -29.72
CA THR A 21 37.78 5.55 -28.74
C THR A 21 36.70 6.56 -29.14
N MET A 22 35.51 6.42 -28.58
CA MET A 22 34.51 7.46 -28.67
C MET A 22 35.11 8.71 -28.02
N ALA A 23 35.15 9.80 -28.73
CA ALA A 23 35.54 11.07 -28.18
C ALA A 23 34.63 11.34 -27.00
N GLN A 24 35.20 11.60 -25.84
CA GLN A 24 34.47 11.84 -24.59
C GLN A 24 34.63 13.28 -24.19
N ASN A 25 33.54 14.01 -24.13
CA ASN A 25 33.54 15.40 -23.76
C ASN A 25 33.54 15.59 -22.24
N THR A 26 34.21 16.68 -21.81
CA THR A 26 34.13 17.14 -20.43
C THR A 26 33.44 18.49 -20.42
N TYR A 27 32.42 18.64 -19.59
CA TYR A 27 31.70 19.89 -19.38
C TYR A 27 31.96 20.41 -17.97
N SER A 28 32.34 21.66 -17.83
CA SER A 28 32.58 22.31 -16.54
C SER A 28 31.97 23.69 -16.50
N GLY A 29 31.44 24.09 -15.34
CA GLY A 29 30.81 25.41 -15.20
C GLY A 29 30.49 25.72 -13.75
N GLN A 30 29.79 26.83 -13.55
CA GLN A 30 29.32 27.30 -12.26
C GLN A 30 27.83 27.59 -12.32
N ILE A 31 27.09 27.16 -11.29
CA ILE A 31 25.64 27.39 -11.17
C ILE A 31 25.42 28.45 -10.09
N LYS A 32 24.65 29.48 -10.42
CA LYS A 32 24.31 30.57 -9.50
C LYS A 32 22.83 30.90 -9.53
N ASP A 33 22.34 31.47 -8.44
CA ASP A 33 21.03 32.12 -8.38
C ASP A 33 20.96 33.34 -9.28
N SER A 34 19.93 33.45 -10.11
CA SER A 34 19.81 34.56 -11.09
C SER A 34 19.50 35.90 -10.46
N GLU A 35 18.91 35.98 -9.27
CA GLU A 35 18.54 37.19 -8.58
C GLU A 35 19.66 37.67 -7.63
N SER A 36 20.25 36.75 -6.85
CA SER A 36 21.25 37.08 -5.83
C SER A 36 22.71 36.93 -6.31
N GLY A 37 22.94 36.19 -7.41
CA GLY A 37 24.29 35.86 -7.87
C GLY A 37 25.05 34.88 -6.99
N THR A 38 24.39 34.35 -5.95
CA THR A 38 25.03 33.40 -5.02
C THR A 38 25.26 32.04 -5.68
N PRO A 39 26.38 31.37 -5.44
CA PRO A 39 26.60 30.00 -5.89
C PRO A 39 25.57 29.05 -5.32
N LEU A 40 25.14 28.04 -6.11
CA LEU A 40 24.19 27.00 -5.74
C LEU A 40 24.90 25.65 -5.56
N PRO A 41 25.38 25.30 -4.34
CA PRO A 41 25.99 24.01 -4.08
C PRO A 41 24.95 22.91 -4.02
N GLY A 42 25.25 21.72 -4.57
CA GLY A 42 24.34 20.57 -4.61
C GLY A 42 23.36 20.60 -5.79
N ALA A 43 23.44 21.55 -6.71
CA ALA A 43 22.69 21.52 -7.95
C ALA A 43 23.13 20.33 -8.81
N THR A 44 22.17 19.58 -9.33
CA THR A 44 22.42 18.41 -10.15
C THR A 44 22.55 18.80 -11.62
N VAL A 45 23.60 18.33 -12.27
CA VAL A 45 23.84 18.49 -13.71
C VAL A 45 23.82 17.12 -14.36
N ARG A 46 22.90 16.89 -15.27
CA ARG A 46 22.73 15.61 -15.99
C ARG A 46 23.04 15.77 -17.47
N ALA A 47 23.68 14.74 -18.03
CA ALA A 47 23.91 14.59 -19.47
C ALA A 47 23.30 13.28 -19.93
N GLY A 48 22.08 13.33 -20.51
CA GLY A 48 21.32 12.13 -20.83
C GLY A 48 20.81 11.38 -19.59
N GLU A 49 20.37 10.15 -19.79
CA GLU A 49 19.73 9.35 -18.72
C GLU A 49 20.70 8.79 -17.67
N TYR A 50 21.99 8.69 -17.95
CA TYR A 50 22.93 7.86 -17.17
C TYR A 50 24.17 8.59 -16.62
N ARG A 51 24.33 9.89 -16.87
CA ARG A 51 25.47 10.66 -16.43
C ARG A 51 25.05 11.95 -15.73
N GLY A 52 25.53 12.13 -14.52
CA GLY A 52 25.26 13.33 -13.75
C GLY A 52 26.35 13.60 -12.72
N THR A 53 26.44 14.85 -12.26
CA THR A 53 27.29 15.32 -11.18
C THR A 53 26.52 16.35 -10.36
N THR A 54 27.01 16.72 -9.19
CA THR A 54 26.47 17.79 -8.38
C THR A 54 27.51 18.92 -8.23
N THR A 55 27.02 20.15 -8.04
CA THR A 55 27.90 21.28 -7.79
C THR A 55 28.52 21.22 -6.38
N ASN A 56 29.78 21.65 -6.30
CA ASN A 56 30.50 21.78 -5.04
C ASN A 56 30.07 23.01 -4.21
N ALA A 57 30.72 23.26 -3.07
CA ALA A 57 30.40 24.38 -2.17
C ALA A 57 30.48 25.78 -2.84
N THR A 58 31.19 25.92 -3.95
CA THR A 58 31.29 27.18 -4.74
C THR A 58 30.37 27.19 -5.95
N GLY A 59 29.44 26.20 -6.05
CA GLY A 59 28.52 26.07 -7.18
C GLY A 59 29.16 25.57 -8.47
N GLN A 60 30.39 25.05 -8.42
CA GLN A 60 31.12 24.55 -9.60
C GLN A 60 30.82 23.08 -9.81
N PHE A 61 30.73 22.67 -11.08
CA PHE A 61 30.62 21.28 -11.49
C PHE A 61 31.65 20.89 -12.56
N VAL A 62 31.99 19.63 -12.59
CA VAL A 62 32.74 18.99 -13.68
C VAL A 62 32.05 17.69 -14.02
N LEU A 63 31.68 17.53 -15.27
CA LEU A 63 31.00 16.35 -15.81
C LEU A 63 31.88 15.76 -16.91
N THR A 64 32.50 14.62 -16.63
CA THR A 64 33.48 13.94 -17.49
C THR A 64 32.89 12.78 -18.24
N ASN A 65 33.53 12.37 -19.31
CA ASN A 65 33.24 11.17 -20.09
C ASN A 65 31.82 11.19 -20.70
N ILE A 66 31.40 12.30 -21.23
CA ILE A 66 30.10 12.47 -21.89
C ILE A 66 30.20 12.09 -23.37
N PRO A 67 29.34 11.16 -23.86
CA PRO A 67 29.30 10.80 -25.27
C PRO A 67 28.89 11.98 -26.18
N ASP A 68 29.41 12.04 -27.40
CA ASP A 68 29.13 13.09 -28.38
C ASP A 68 27.64 13.20 -28.79
N ASN A 69 26.87 12.13 -28.58
CA ASN A 69 25.45 12.10 -28.93
C ASN A 69 24.54 12.73 -27.87
N VAL A 70 25.08 13.29 -26.79
CA VAL A 70 24.29 14.02 -25.80
C VAL A 70 24.01 15.42 -26.31
N ALA A 71 22.75 15.70 -26.64
CA ALA A 71 22.35 16.96 -27.25
C ALA A 71 22.22 18.13 -26.23
N GLN A 72 22.01 17.81 -24.93
CA GLN A 72 21.78 18.83 -23.91
C GLN A 72 22.23 18.39 -22.52
N LEU A 73 22.62 19.35 -21.71
CA LEU A 73 22.79 19.24 -20.27
C LEU A 73 21.50 19.70 -19.60
N GLU A 74 20.99 18.93 -18.64
CA GLU A 74 19.86 19.28 -17.80
C GLU A 74 20.36 19.64 -16.39
N ILE A 75 20.04 20.84 -15.95
CA ILE A 75 20.45 21.35 -14.65
C ILE A 75 19.22 21.50 -13.79
N THR A 76 19.22 20.81 -12.65
CA THR A 76 18.14 20.84 -11.66
C THR A 76 18.69 21.21 -10.29
N TYR A 77 17.94 22.01 -9.56
CA TYR A 77 18.23 22.34 -8.18
C TYR A 77 16.92 22.57 -7.43
N VAL A 78 16.84 22.06 -6.19
CA VAL A 78 15.64 22.21 -5.38
C VAL A 78 15.28 23.68 -5.24
N GLY A 79 14.07 24.03 -5.65
CA GLY A 79 13.59 25.41 -5.59
C GLY A 79 13.94 26.28 -6.78
N TYR A 80 14.44 25.70 -7.87
CA TYR A 80 14.80 26.45 -9.09
C TYR A 80 14.20 25.80 -10.33
N GLU A 81 13.98 26.61 -11.36
CA GLU A 81 13.55 26.12 -12.66
C GLU A 81 14.63 25.25 -13.31
N THR A 82 14.20 24.11 -13.85
CA THR A 82 15.12 23.25 -14.62
C THR A 82 15.61 23.98 -15.87
N VAL A 83 16.90 24.10 -16.01
CA VAL A 83 17.53 24.70 -17.19
C VAL A 83 18.12 23.61 -18.08
N LYS A 84 17.77 23.64 -19.38
CA LYS A 84 18.36 22.77 -20.40
C LYS A 84 19.27 23.57 -21.29
N VAL A 85 20.54 23.17 -21.36
CA VAL A 85 21.58 23.85 -22.16
C VAL A 85 22.06 22.91 -23.25
N ALA A 86 21.94 23.35 -24.51
CA ALA A 86 22.44 22.56 -25.64
C ALA A 86 23.97 22.39 -25.55
N THR A 87 24.45 21.16 -25.64
CA THR A 87 25.89 20.83 -25.57
C THR A 87 26.69 21.47 -26.67
N ALA A 88 26.11 21.62 -27.86
CA ALA A 88 26.75 22.29 -29.03
C ALA A 88 27.10 23.77 -28.77
N ASN A 89 26.40 24.44 -27.87
CA ASN A 89 26.58 25.85 -27.53
C ASN A 89 27.25 26.05 -26.16
N PHE A 90 27.56 24.96 -25.45
CA PHE A 90 28.10 25.06 -24.11
C PHE A 90 29.62 25.33 -24.12
N ARG A 91 30.03 26.34 -23.39
CA ARG A 91 31.47 26.66 -23.21
C ARG A 91 31.89 26.29 -21.78
N ASN A 92 32.96 25.55 -21.67
CA ASN A 92 33.53 25.21 -20.36
C ASN A 92 33.88 26.46 -19.56
N GLY A 93 33.59 26.45 -18.26
CA GLY A 93 33.74 27.61 -17.39
C GLY A 93 32.54 28.59 -17.40
N SER A 94 31.51 28.34 -18.20
CA SER A 94 30.31 29.18 -18.24
C SER A 94 29.59 29.22 -16.90
N THR A 95 29.01 30.36 -16.55
CA THR A 95 28.07 30.50 -15.44
C THR A 95 26.67 30.28 -15.96
N ILE A 96 25.95 29.33 -15.36
CA ILE A 96 24.54 29.07 -15.62
C ILE A 96 23.75 29.68 -14.48
N LEU A 97 22.81 30.55 -14.83
CA LEU A 97 21.92 31.19 -13.88
C LEU A 97 20.63 30.38 -13.78
N LEU A 98 20.28 29.93 -12.58
CA LEU A 98 18.98 29.33 -12.29
C LEU A 98 18.03 30.37 -11.72
N THR A 99 16.83 30.43 -12.26
CA THR A 99 15.75 31.28 -11.74
C THR A 99 15.02 30.48 -10.67
N ARG A 100 14.71 31.10 -9.56
CA ARG A 100 13.94 30.46 -8.52
C ARG A 100 12.57 30.02 -9.06
N SER A 101 12.26 28.73 -8.86
CA SER A 101 10.97 28.21 -9.27
C SER A 101 9.87 28.75 -8.35
N VAL A 102 8.75 29.13 -8.95
CA VAL A 102 7.52 29.45 -8.20
C VAL A 102 7.00 28.24 -7.40
N PHE A 103 7.57 27.04 -7.62
CA PHE A 103 7.11 25.73 -7.16
C PHE A 103 7.94 25.08 -6.04
N VAL A 104 8.76 25.84 -5.34
CA VAL A 104 9.57 25.37 -4.19
C VAL A 104 8.74 24.59 -3.18
N ALA A 105 7.46 24.94 -3.06
CA ALA A 105 6.60 24.37 -2.04
C ALA A 105 6.13 22.92 -2.33
N ASP A 106 5.88 22.56 -3.59
CA ASP A 106 5.48 21.19 -3.94
C ASP A 106 6.59 20.16 -3.66
N GLU A 107 7.81 20.53 -4.04
CA GLU A 107 8.99 19.71 -3.83
C GLU A 107 9.35 19.61 -2.33
N VAL A 108 9.15 20.69 -1.56
CA VAL A 108 9.38 20.72 -0.10
C VAL A 108 8.39 19.81 0.63
N ILE A 109 7.09 19.82 0.31
CA ILE A 109 6.09 18.95 0.97
C ILE A 109 6.40 17.48 0.69
N VAL A 110 6.70 17.12 -0.55
CA VAL A 110 7.08 15.75 -0.92
C VAL A 110 8.36 15.32 -0.22
N ASN A 111 9.36 16.18 -0.14
CA ASN A 111 10.64 15.88 0.51
C ASN A 111 10.54 15.81 2.04
N ALA A 112 9.65 16.58 2.67
CA ALA A 112 9.48 16.59 4.13
C ALA A 112 8.94 15.24 4.65
N THR A 113 8.03 14.59 3.90
CA THR A 113 7.37 13.34 4.30
C THR A 113 8.07 12.08 3.78
N ARG A 114 9.02 12.21 2.85
CA ARG A 114 9.70 11.08 2.22
C ARG A 114 11.12 10.88 2.71
N VAL A 115 11.57 9.64 2.61
CA VAL A 115 12.97 9.30 2.80
C VAL A 115 13.72 9.42 1.47
N ASN A 116 15.01 9.68 1.56
CA ASN A 116 15.93 9.78 0.42
C ASN A 116 17.22 9.01 0.72
N ASP A 117 18.18 9.07 -0.19
CA ASP A 117 19.46 8.34 -0.05
C ASP A 117 20.30 8.74 1.16
N ARG A 118 20.00 9.86 1.82
CA ARG A 118 20.64 10.26 3.08
C ARG A 118 19.99 9.63 4.30
N THR A 119 18.83 9.01 4.15
CA THR A 119 18.11 8.30 5.21
C THR A 119 18.58 6.85 5.22
N GLY A 120 19.04 6.35 6.32
CA GLY A 120 19.49 4.96 6.48
C GLY A 120 18.33 3.98 6.62
N MET A 121 17.41 3.95 5.66
CA MET A 121 16.18 3.13 5.70
C MET A 121 15.91 2.48 4.34
N ALA A 122 15.25 1.32 4.34
CA ALA A 122 14.81 0.63 3.13
C ALA A 122 13.55 1.30 2.56
N TYR A 123 13.58 1.67 1.29
CA TYR A 123 12.41 2.23 0.59
C TYR A 123 12.43 1.89 -0.90
N SER A 124 11.27 1.95 -1.53
CA SER A 124 11.09 1.83 -2.97
C SER A 124 10.15 2.93 -3.46
N ASN A 125 10.42 3.50 -4.65
CA ASN A 125 9.59 4.53 -5.28
C ASN A 125 8.92 3.96 -6.53
N VAL A 126 7.61 4.23 -6.69
CA VAL A 126 6.83 3.91 -7.88
C VAL A 126 6.28 5.22 -8.44
N GLY A 127 6.76 5.65 -9.59
CA GLY A 127 6.31 6.88 -10.24
C GLY A 127 5.02 6.70 -11.05
N ALA A 128 4.41 7.84 -11.45
CA ALA A 128 3.18 7.88 -12.25
C ALA A 128 3.26 7.03 -13.52
N ASP A 129 4.36 7.10 -14.27
CA ASP A 129 4.54 6.32 -15.51
C ASP A 129 4.54 4.81 -15.26
N ALA A 130 5.15 4.34 -14.17
CA ALA A 130 5.16 2.94 -13.80
C ALA A 130 3.75 2.45 -13.41
N LEU A 131 3.00 3.26 -12.67
CA LEU A 131 1.59 3.00 -12.33
C LEU A 131 0.71 2.99 -13.59
N ALA A 132 0.83 4.00 -14.44
CA ALA A 132 0.04 4.13 -15.66
C ALA A 132 0.23 2.94 -16.62
N LYS A 133 1.43 2.35 -16.69
CA LYS A 133 1.70 1.18 -17.54
C LYS A 133 0.85 -0.05 -17.24
N GLN A 134 0.40 -0.20 -15.99
CA GLN A 134 -0.33 -1.40 -15.54
C GLN A 134 -1.72 -1.08 -14.97
N ASN A 135 -2.10 0.19 -14.84
CA ASN A 135 -3.42 0.58 -14.34
C ASN A 135 -4.51 0.38 -15.42
N LEU A 136 -5.10 -0.79 -15.45
CA LEU A 136 -6.22 -1.18 -16.30
C LEU A 136 -7.53 -1.39 -15.52
N GLY A 137 -7.59 -0.91 -14.26
CA GLY A 137 -8.74 -1.00 -13.36
C GLY A 137 -8.49 -1.80 -12.09
N GLN A 138 -7.31 -2.40 -11.95
CA GLN A 138 -6.92 -3.09 -10.72
C GLN A 138 -6.68 -2.09 -9.58
N ASP A 139 -6.90 -2.54 -8.35
CA ASP A 139 -6.66 -1.75 -7.16
C ASP A 139 -5.15 -1.54 -6.89
N ILE A 140 -4.82 -0.52 -6.11
CA ILE A 140 -3.43 -0.16 -5.76
C ILE A 140 -2.60 -1.34 -5.23
N PRO A 141 -3.10 -2.24 -4.33
CA PRO A 141 -2.36 -3.42 -3.91
C PRO A 141 -1.80 -4.27 -5.05
N VAL A 142 -2.58 -4.47 -6.11
CA VAL A 142 -2.17 -5.25 -7.29
C VAL A 142 -1.10 -4.51 -8.09
N LEU A 143 -1.25 -3.19 -8.24
CA LEU A 143 -0.27 -2.34 -8.94
C LEU A 143 1.09 -2.29 -8.22
N LEU A 144 1.12 -2.56 -6.91
CA LEU A 144 2.34 -2.58 -6.09
C LEU A 144 2.95 -3.98 -5.92
N ASN A 145 2.37 -5.03 -6.53
CA ASN A 145 2.73 -6.42 -6.30
C ASN A 145 4.22 -6.77 -6.58
N PHE A 146 4.90 -5.99 -7.41
CA PHE A 146 6.32 -6.17 -7.73
C PHE A 146 7.28 -5.38 -6.81
N THR A 147 6.76 -4.78 -5.73
CA THR A 147 7.59 -4.19 -4.67
C THR A 147 8.20 -5.31 -3.81
N PRO A 148 9.45 -5.17 -3.34
CA PRO A 148 10.08 -6.16 -2.46
C PRO A 148 9.26 -6.43 -1.20
N SER A 149 9.26 -7.70 -0.75
CA SER A 149 8.58 -8.16 0.47
C SER A 149 7.05 -7.95 0.49
N LEU A 150 6.43 -7.57 -0.64
CA LEU A 150 4.99 -7.30 -0.73
C LEU A 150 4.25 -8.53 -1.27
N VAL A 151 3.14 -8.87 -0.61
CA VAL A 151 2.15 -9.84 -1.07
C VAL A 151 0.80 -9.12 -1.17
N SER A 152 0.16 -9.18 -2.32
CA SER A 152 -1.21 -8.67 -2.53
C SER A 152 -2.24 -9.78 -2.43
N THR A 153 -3.45 -9.45 -1.95
CA THR A 153 -4.59 -10.37 -1.83
C THR A 153 -5.81 -9.80 -2.53
N SER A 154 -6.73 -10.67 -2.96
CA SER A 154 -8.02 -10.28 -3.55
C SER A 154 -9.09 -11.29 -3.18
N ASP A 155 -10.17 -10.83 -2.56
CA ASP A 155 -11.28 -11.70 -2.13
C ASP A 155 -12.16 -12.12 -3.31
N ALA A 156 -12.38 -11.20 -4.26
CA ALA A 156 -13.10 -11.48 -5.52
C ALA A 156 -12.23 -12.21 -6.56
N GLY A 157 -10.95 -12.46 -6.28
CA GLY A 157 -10.04 -13.26 -7.09
C GLY A 157 -9.56 -12.64 -8.41
N ALA A 158 -9.92 -11.39 -8.71
CA ALA A 158 -9.61 -10.71 -9.99
C ALA A 158 -8.90 -9.35 -9.81
N GLY A 159 -8.55 -8.97 -8.58
CA GLY A 159 -7.79 -7.74 -8.28
C GLY A 159 -8.60 -6.46 -8.31
N VAL A 160 -9.93 -6.53 -8.27
CA VAL A 160 -10.89 -5.43 -8.15
C VAL A 160 -11.81 -5.71 -6.97
N GLY A 161 -12.13 -4.70 -6.19
CA GLY A 161 -12.99 -4.80 -5.01
C GLY A 161 -12.20 -4.90 -3.71
N TYR A 162 -12.48 -5.92 -2.87
CA TYR A 162 -11.71 -6.14 -1.65
C TYR A 162 -10.34 -6.71 -1.94
N THR A 163 -9.33 -5.86 -1.81
CA THR A 163 -7.92 -6.20 -2.00
C THR A 163 -7.10 -5.78 -0.77
N GLY A 164 -5.97 -6.43 -0.54
CA GLY A 164 -5.10 -6.14 0.60
C GLY A 164 -3.62 -6.25 0.27
N ILE A 165 -2.79 -5.76 1.18
CA ILE A 165 -1.33 -5.88 1.12
C ILE A 165 -0.76 -6.37 2.45
N ARG A 166 0.32 -7.14 2.35
CA ARG A 166 1.23 -7.47 3.45
C ARG A 166 2.65 -7.10 3.02
N ILE A 167 3.43 -6.51 3.92
CA ILE A 167 4.83 -6.14 3.67
C ILE A 167 5.69 -6.76 4.76
N ARG A 168 6.72 -7.53 4.41
CA ARG A 168 7.52 -8.34 5.35
C ARG A 168 6.65 -9.24 6.24
N GLY A 169 5.50 -9.73 5.71
CA GLY A 169 4.53 -10.51 6.47
C GLY A 169 3.74 -9.72 7.54
N THR A 170 3.90 -8.40 7.65
CA THR A 170 3.04 -7.58 8.52
C THR A 170 1.68 -7.39 7.87
N ASP A 171 0.61 -7.49 8.64
CA ASP A 171 -0.76 -7.33 8.16
C ASP A 171 -1.10 -5.86 7.85
N ALA A 172 -2.21 -5.65 7.14
CA ALA A 172 -2.65 -4.34 6.67
C ALA A 172 -2.82 -3.31 7.80
N THR A 173 -3.14 -3.76 9.01
CA THR A 173 -3.32 -2.84 10.15
C THR A 173 -2.00 -2.21 10.62
N ARG A 174 -0.85 -2.78 10.26
CA ARG A 174 0.50 -2.31 10.58
C ARG A 174 1.16 -1.53 9.44
N ILE A 175 0.43 -1.33 8.36
CA ILE A 175 0.89 -0.57 7.20
C ILE A 175 0.24 0.81 7.24
N ASN A 176 1.04 1.81 7.52
CA ASN A 176 0.60 3.19 7.50
C ASN A 176 0.45 3.69 6.06
N VAL A 177 -0.65 4.35 5.74
CA VAL A 177 -0.90 4.94 4.43
C VAL A 177 -1.16 6.43 4.60
N THR A 178 -0.47 7.24 3.80
CA THR A 178 -0.67 8.69 3.78
C THR A 178 -0.90 9.19 2.36
N ILE A 179 -1.73 10.22 2.23
CA ILE A 179 -1.93 10.96 0.98
C ILE A 179 -1.53 12.42 1.24
N ASN A 180 -0.49 12.89 0.55
CA ASN A 180 0.05 14.25 0.72
C ASN A 180 0.48 14.56 2.17
N GLY A 181 0.96 13.55 2.92
CA GLY A 181 1.34 13.69 4.34
C GLY A 181 0.16 13.69 5.32
N ILE A 182 -1.06 13.44 4.85
CA ILE A 182 -2.28 13.30 5.65
C ILE A 182 -2.57 11.82 5.88
N PRO A 183 -2.84 11.37 7.13
CA PRO A 183 -3.20 9.99 7.43
C PRO A 183 -4.44 9.53 6.65
N TYR A 184 -4.40 8.31 6.13
CA TYR A 184 -5.52 7.73 5.37
C TYR A 184 -6.13 6.49 6.05
N ASN A 185 -5.36 5.74 6.85
CA ASN A 185 -5.89 4.59 7.58
C ASN A 185 -7.14 4.96 8.39
N ASP A 186 -8.14 4.10 8.37
CA ASP A 186 -9.27 4.21 9.28
C ASP A 186 -8.77 4.13 10.74
N PRO A 187 -9.12 5.07 11.62
CA PRO A 187 -8.56 5.11 12.97
C PRO A 187 -9.01 3.98 13.88
N GLU A 188 -10.19 3.39 13.67
CA GLU A 188 -10.69 2.28 14.49
C GLU A 188 -10.11 0.93 14.06
N SER A 189 -10.23 0.56 12.79
CA SER A 189 -9.66 -0.69 12.25
C SER A 189 -8.15 -0.61 12.07
N GLN A 190 -7.60 0.59 11.92
CA GLN A 190 -6.20 0.89 11.59
C GLN A 190 -5.77 0.33 10.22
N GLY A 191 -6.71 -0.17 9.45
CA GLY A 191 -6.51 -0.68 8.09
C GLY A 191 -6.81 0.34 7.01
N VAL A 192 -6.62 -0.06 5.76
CA VAL A 192 -7.04 0.66 4.57
C VAL A 192 -7.93 -0.24 3.73
N PHE A 193 -9.13 0.22 3.46
CA PHE A 193 -10.05 -0.40 2.52
C PHE A 193 -9.79 0.20 1.13
N TRP A 194 -8.98 -0.48 0.32
CA TRP A 194 -8.56 0.02 -0.99
C TRP A 194 -9.72 0.19 -1.97
N VAL A 195 -10.79 -0.57 -1.77
CA VAL A 195 -12.05 -0.46 -2.51
C VAL A 195 -12.68 0.94 -2.40
N ASN A 196 -12.41 1.69 -1.31
CA ASN A 196 -12.84 3.08 -1.13
C ASN A 196 -12.01 4.11 -1.92
N MET A 197 -11.00 3.64 -2.68
CA MET A 197 -10.11 4.45 -3.52
C MET A 197 -10.16 4.02 -5.00
N PRO A 198 -11.33 3.94 -5.65
CA PRO A 198 -11.43 3.44 -7.02
C PRO A 198 -10.57 4.27 -7.98
N ASP A 199 -9.69 3.58 -8.73
CA ASP A 199 -8.80 4.20 -9.71
C ASP A 199 -7.99 5.40 -9.17
N PHE A 200 -7.71 5.42 -7.86
CA PHE A 200 -6.96 6.54 -7.26
C PHE A 200 -5.54 6.64 -7.84
N ALA A 201 -4.97 5.52 -8.30
CA ALA A 201 -3.68 5.47 -8.99
C ALA A 201 -3.60 6.43 -10.19
N SER A 202 -4.72 6.76 -10.85
CA SER A 202 -4.81 7.74 -11.95
C SER A 202 -4.62 9.20 -11.48
N SER A 203 -4.72 9.48 -10.17
CA SER A 203 -4.46 10.80 -9.56
C SER A 203 -3.12 10.86 -8.81
N VAL A 204 -2.39 9.74 -8.70
CA VAL A 204 -1.13 9.66 -7.95
C VAL A 204 0.05 9.99 -8.84
N SER A 205 0.86 10.97 -8.44
CA SER A 205 2.12 11.31 -9.11
C SER A 205 3.25 10.35 -8.75
N SER A 206 3.23 9.82 -7.51
CA SER A 206 4.22 8.84 -7.05
C SER A 206 3.80 8.19 -5.74
N ILE A 207 4.25 6.96 -5.53
CA ILE A 207 4.11 6.20 -4.28
C ILE A 207 5.52 5.90 -3.76
N GLN A 208 5.78 6.18 -2.50
CA GLN A 208 6.96 5.69 -1.81
C GLN A 208 6.54 4.66 -0.76
N ILE A 209 7.15 3.50 -0.80
CA ILE A 209 6.95 2.43 0.17
C ILE A 209 8.20 2.37 1.05
N GLN A 210 8.05 2.71 2.33
CA GLN A 210 9.08 2.58 3.35
C GLN A 210 8.82 1.29 4.10
N ARG A 211 9.84 0.43 4.23
CA ARG A 211 9.75 -0.83 4.94
C ARG A 211 10.32 -0.68 6.34
N GLY A 212 9.75 -1.38 7.33
CA GLY A 212 10.09 -1.22 8.76
C GLY A 212 9.43 -0.01 9.40
N VAL A 213 9.97 0.44 10.55
CA VAL A 213 9.48 1.61 11.27
C VAL A 213 9.82 2.87 10.49
N GLY A 214 8.88 3.41 9.76
CA GLY A 214 9.04 4.62 8.96
C GLY A 214 9.44 5.86 9.78
N THR A 215 9.73 6.99 9.10
CA THR A 215 10.05 8.26 9.75
C THR A 215 8.81 8.87 10.43
N SER A 216 9.01 9.66 11.49
CA SER A 216 7.92 10.30 12.25
C SER A 216 7.11 11.30 11.42
N THR A 217 7.66 11.81 10.31
CA THR A 217 6.97 12.67 9.35
C THR A 217 5.82 11.96 8.61
N ASN A 218 5.77 10.62 8.65
CA ASN A 218 4.64 9.85 8.11
C ASN A 218 3.43 9.80 9.06
N GLY A 219 3.51 10.48 10.18
CA GLY A 219 2.45 10.53 11.18
C GLY A 219 2.51 9.43 12.22
N ALA A 220 1.42 9.27 12.93
CA ALA A 220 1.31 8.42 14.11
C ALA A 220 1.32 6.92 13.81
N GLY A 221 0.89 6.51 12.60
CA GLY A 221 0.70 5.11 12.23
C GLY A 221 1.96 4.37 11.74
N ALA A 222 3.10 5.05 11.61
CA ALA A 222 4.34 4.44 11.10
C ALA A 222 4.87 3.35 12.04
N PHE A 223 4.70 2.07 11.69
CA PHE A 223 5.06 0.93 12.52
C PHE A 223 5.74 -0.20 11.72
N GLY A 224 5.01 -0.98 10.92
CA GLY A 224 5.57 -2.10 10.14
C GLY A 224 6.02 -1.73 8.73
N ALA A 225 5.30 -0.82 8.09
CA ALA A 225 5.64 -0.22 6.81
C ALA A 225 4.85 1.08 6.61
N THR A 226 5.25 1.90 5.63
CA THR A 226 4.51 3.10 5.22
C THR A 226 4.37 3.16 3.70
N VAL A 227 3.16 3.40 3.21
CA VAL A 227 2.84 3.71 1.81
C VAL A 227 2.49 5.20 1.74
N ASN A 228 3.38 6.01 1.19
CA ASN A 228 3.23 7.45 1.08
C ASN A 228 2.88 7.83 -0.36
N MET A 229 1.63 8.21 -0.61
CA MET A 229 1.11 8.63 -1.91
C MET A 229 1.14 10.15 -2.05
N SER A 230 1.55 10.63 -3.21
CA SER A 230 1.47 12.05 -3.57
C SER A 230 0.56 12.22 -4.77
N THR A 231 -0.33 13.21 -4.71
CA THR A 231 -1.18 13.63 -5.83
C THR A 231 -0.71 14.98 -6.42
N ASN A 232 0.46 15.45 -6.00
CA ASN A 232 1.00 16.75 -6.34
C ASN A 232 1.70 16.71 -7.72
N GLU A 233 1.02 16.27 -8.75
CA GLU A 233 1.51 16.41 -10.11
C GLU A 233 1.24 17.85 -10.59
N PHE A 234 2.25 18.46 -11.15
CA PHE A 234 2.17 19.83 -11.68
C PHE A 234 2.30 19.83 -13.20
N HIS A 235 1.30 20.35 -13.87
CA HIS A 235 1.29 20.54 -15.31
C HIS A 235 1.34 22.05 -15.64
N ARG A 236 2.31 22.47 -16.43
CA ARG A 236 2.36 23.87 -16.92
C ARG A 236 1.36 24.13 -18.04
N GLU A 237 1.13 23.13 -18.88
CA GLU A 237 0.24 23.20 -20.03
C GLU A 237 -1.10 22.55 -19.74
N PRO A 238 -2.18 23.01 -20.34
CA PRO A 238 -3.46 22.34 -20.30
C PRO A 238 -3.35 20.91 -20.85
N TYR A 239 -4.11 20.01 -20.26
CA TYR A 239 -4.15 18.63 -20.71
C TYR A 239 -5.55 18.02 -20.55
N ALA A 240 -5.82 17.01 -21.36
CA ALA A 240 -6.95 16.11 -21.15
C ALA A 240 -6.52 14.67 -21.46
N GLU A 241 -7.01 13.75 -20.66
CA GLU A 241 -6.73 12.32 -20.80
C GLU A 241 -8.05 11.53 -20.72
N VAL A 242 -8.19 10.53 -21.59
CA VAL A 242 -9.28 9.57 -21.56
C VAL A 242 -8.67 8.18 -21.55
N SER A 243 -9.00 7.40 -20.53
CA SER A 243 -8.51 6.03 -20.36
C SER A 243 -9.69 5.07 -20.27
N ASN A 244 -9.71 4.07 -21.14
CA ASN A 244 -10.71 3.01 -21.12
C ASN A 244 -10.03 1.64 -21.14
N SER A 245 -10.54 0.72 -20.33
CA SER A 245 -10.11 -0.68 -20.38
C SER A 245 -11.27 -1.65 -20.26
N PHE A 246 -11.08 -2.85 -20.82
CA PHE A 246 -12.02 -3.97 -20.80
C PHE A 246 -11.25 -5.27 -20.62
N GLY A 247 -11.89 -6.28 -20.04
CA GLY A 247 -11.24 -7.58 -19.90
C GLY A 247 -12.13 -8.66 -19.33
N SER A 248 -11.49 -9.72 -18.87
CA SER A 248 -12.15 -10.87 -18.27
C SER A 248 -13.01 -10.46 -17.08
N PHE A 249 -14.01 -11.26 -16.77
CA PHE A 249 -14.99 -11.02 -15.69
C PHE A 249 -15.74 -9.69 -15.88
N ASN A 250 -16.02 -9.32 -17.14
CA ASN A 250 -16.70 -8.06 -17.49
C ASN A 250 -16.01 -6.84 -16.84
N THR A 251 -14.72 -6.96 -16.53
CA THR A 251 -13.95 -5.88 -15.91
C THR A 251 -13.83 -4.72 -16.89
N ARG A 252 -14.21 -3.53 -16.45
CA ARG A 252 -14.18 -2.30 -17.25
C ARG A 252 -13.79 -1.11 -16.39
N LYS A 253 -13.00 -0.22 -16.99
CA LYS A 253 -12.61 1.06 -16.40
C LYS A 253 -12.86 2.17 -17.40
N HIS A 254 -13.42 3.26 -16.93
CA HIS A 254 -13.64 4.49 -17.70
C HIS A 254 -13.14 5.66 -16.85
N THR A 255 -12.14 6.39 -17.36
CA THR A 255 -11.53 7.52 -16.65
C THR A 255 -11.39 8.69 -17.60
N VAL A 256 -11.79 9.87 -17.13
CA VAL A 256 -11.54 11.15 -17.79
C VAL A 256 -10.80 12.03 -16.79
N LYS A 257 -9.67 12.59 -17.21
CA LYS A 257 -8.84 13.52 -16.43
C LYS A 257 -8.55 14.75 -17.26
N ALA A 258 -8.65 15.93 -16.67
CA ALA A 258 -8.32 17.20 -17.34
C ALA A 258 -7.74 18.20 -16.34
N GLY A 259 -6.85 19.05 -16.84
CA GLY A 259 -6.26 20.13 -16.06
C GLY A 259 -6.03 21.38 -16.89
N THR A 260 -6.11 22.53 -16.24
CA THR A 260 -5.96 23.84 -16.89
C THR A 260 -4.52 24.19 -17.22
N GLY A 261 -3.55 23.42 -16.68
CA GLY A 261 -2.19 23.91 -16.61
C GLY A 261 -2.09 25.15 -15.71
N LEU A 262 -1.01 25.89 -15.83
CA LEU A 262 -0.73 27.07 -14.99
C LEU A 262 -1.38 28.32 -15.55
N LEU A 263 -2.52 28.72 -15.00
CA LEU A 263 -3.22 29.96 -15.33
C LEU A 263 -2.55 31.16 -14.67
N ASN A 264 -2.26 32.21 -15.46
CA ASN A 264 -1.63 33.45 -14.99
C ASN A 264 -0.37 33.21 -14.15
N ASN A 265 0.38 32.15 -14.41
CA ASN A 265 1.58 31.73 -13.67
C ASN A 265 1.33 31.51 -12.15
N LYS A 266 0.08 31.23 -11.71
CA LYS A 266 -0.25 31.15 -10.29
C LYS A 266 -1.29 30.09 -9.94
N PHE A 267 -2.21 29.73 -10.81
CA PHE A 267 -3.34 28.86 -10.45
C PHE A 267 -3.39 27.62 -11.31
N THR A 268 -3.78 26.50 -10.73
CA THR A 268 -4.12 25.26 -11.45
C THR A 268 -5.46 24.75 -10.97
N VAL A 269 -6.18 24.09 -11.87
CA VAL A 269 -7.36 23.28 -11.55
C VAL A 269 -7.20 21.95 -12.27
N ASP A 270 -7.35 20.85 -11.55
CA ASP A 270 -7.28 19.49 -12.07
C ASP A 270 -8.52 18.72 -11.64
N ALA A 271 -9.08 17.93 -12.54
CA ALA A 271 -10.26 17.12 -12.28
C ALA A 271 -10.12 15.72 -12.88
N ARG A 272 -10.66 14.72 -12.19
CA ARG A 272 -10.79 13.34 -12.67
C ARG A 272 -12.15 12.79 -12.28
N LEU A 273 -12.77 12.06 -13.22
CA LEU A 273 -13.94 11.20 -12.98
C LEU A 273 -13.57 9.78 -13.39
N SER A 274 -13.95 8.79 -12.60
CA SER A 274 -13.65 7.41 -12.89
C SER A 274 -14.76 6.47 -12.44
N GLN A 275 -14.97 5.40 -13.24
CA GLN A 275 -15.76 4.24 -12.87
C GLN A 275 -14.94 2.98 -13.16
N VAL A 276 -14.95 2.04 -12.21
CA VAL A 276 -14.43 0.69 -12.37
C VAL A 276 -15.54 -0.29 -12.01
N ALA A 277 -15.77 -1.28 -12.85
CA ALA A 277 -16.73 -2.34 -12.56
C ALA A 277 -16.14 -3.69 -12.95
N SER A 278 -16.51 -4.74 -12.22
CA SER A 278 -16.11 -6.11 -12.48
C SER A 278 -17.15 -7.06 -11.91
N ASP A 279 -17.37 -8.21 -12.54
CA ASP A 279 -18.21 -9.28 -11.97
C ASP A 279 -17.43 -10.13 -10.95
N GLY A 280 -16.07 -9.97 -10.89
CA GLY A 280 -15.19 -10.79 -10.06
C GLY A 280 -14.98 -12.19 -10.67
N PHE A 281 -13.99 -12.92 -10.14
CA PHE A 281 -13.79 -14.33 -10.49
C PHE A 281 -14.68 -15.25 -9.63
N ILE A 282 -14.89 -14.88 -8.37
CA ILE A 282 -15.78 -15.61 -7.44
C ILE A 282 -17.23 -15.31 -7.84
N ASP A 283 -18.10 -16.32 -7.75
CA ASP A 283 -19.53 -16.20 -8.10
C ASP A 283 -20.19 -15.04 -7.35
N ARG A 284 -20.91 -14.17 -8.07
CA ARG A 284 -21.62 -13.01 -7.51
C ARG A 284 -20.71 -11.93 -6.87
N ALA A 285 -19.39 -12.01 -6.98
CA ALA A 285 -18.46 -11.04 -6.37
C ALA A 285 -18.30 -9.76 -7.21
N GLN A 286 -19.42 -9.22 -7.69
CA GLN A 286 -19.42 -8.00 -8.51
C GLN A 286 -19.08 -6.75 -7.70
N SER A 287 -18.43 -5.79 -8.35
CA SER A 287 -18.13 -4.46 -7.84
C SER A 287 -18.51 -3.39 -8.85
N ASP A 288 -19.22 -2.32 -8.41
CA ASP A 288 -19.42 -1.05 -9.14
C ASP A 288 -18.83 0.07 -8.28
N LEU A 289 -17.71 0.59 -8.73
CA LEU A 289 -16.87 1.53 -8.00
C LEU A 289 -16.79 2.85 -8.76
N ARG A 290 -17.12 3.97 -8.10
CA ARG A 290 -17.11 5.30 -8.71
C ARG A 290 -16.28 6.26 -7.90
N SER A 291 -15.55 7.13 -8.56
CA SER A 291 -14.75 8.14 -7.87
C SER A 291 -14.62 9.43 -8.65
N TYR A 292 -14.40 10.51 -7.90
CA TYR A 292 -13.91 11.76 -8.47
C TYR A 292 -12.70 12.27 -7.71
N TYR A 293 -11.92 13.13 -8.34
CA TYR A 293 -10.85 13.91 -7.76
C TYR A 293 -10.91 15.32 -8.35
N LEU A 294 -10.87 16.34 -7.50
CA LEU A 294 -10.81 17.74 -7.90
C LEU A 294 -9.75 18.44 -7.06
N SER A 295 -8.87 19.17 -7.71
CA SER A 295 -7.79 19.90 -7.05
C SER A 295 -7.72 21.33 -7.59
N GLY A 296 -7.57 22.29 -6.68
CA GLY A 296 -7.30 23.69 -7.01
C GLY A 296 -6.03 24.16 -6.31
N GLY A 297 -5.05 24.67 -7.07
CA GLY A 297 -3.75 25.09 -6.53
C GLY A 297 -3.47 26.57 -6.75
N TYR A 298 -2.88 27.23 -5.75
CA TYR A 298 -2.28 28.55 -5.85
C TYR A 298 -0.77 28.45 -5.61
N PHE A 299 0.00 28.98 -6.52
CA PHE A 299 1.46 28.98 -6.54
C PHE A 299 1.97 30.41 -6.49
N GLY A 300 2.34 30.88 -5.30
CA GLY A 300 2.95 32.20 -5.09
C GLY A 300 4.47 32.10 -4.97
N LYS A 301 5.15 33.26 -4.89
CA LYS A 301 6.62 33.30 -4.73
C LYS A 301 7.12 32.69 -3.41
N LYS A 302 6.30 32.72 -2.33
CA LYS A 302 6.64 32.21 -1.00
C LYS A 302 5.61 31.26 -0.44
N SER A 303 4.46 31.13 -1.10
CA SER A 303 3.33 30.36 -0.57
C SER A 303 2.78 29.44 -1.63
N PHE A 304 2.48 28.24 -1.21
CA PHE A 304 1.71 27.26 -1.96
C PHE A 304 0.46 26.92 -1.15
N ILE A 305 -0.68 26.88 -1.81
CA ILE A 305 -1.95 26.48 -1.20
C ILE A 305 -2.65 25.57 -2.20
N ARG A 306 -3.04 24.39 -1.79
CA ARG A 306 -3.82 23.46 -2.60
C ARG A 306 -5.00 22.93 -1.81
N PHE A 307 -6.16 23.00 -2.41
CA PHE A 307 -7.35 22.34 -1.93
C PHE A 307 -7.62 21.11 -2.81
N ASN A 308 -7.75 19.95 -2.18
CA ASN A 308 -8.14 18.71 -2.84
C ASN A 308 -9.46 18.23 -2.26
N THR A 309 -10.37 17.79 -3.12
CA THR A 309 -11.51 16.97 -2.71
C THR A 309 -11.60 15.75 -3.59
N PHE A 310 -11.82 14.61 -3.00
CA PHE A 310 -12.00 13.35 -3.71
C PHE A 310 -12.95 12.43 -2.95
N SER A 311 -13.59 11.55 -3.69
CA SER A 311 -14.56 10.60 -3.15
C SER A 311 -14.41 9.25 -3.82
N GLY A 312 -14.62 8.19 -3.05
CA GLY A 312 -14.86 6.85 -3.52
C GLY A 312 -16.24 6.37 -3.03
N LYS A 313 -17.02 5.83 -3.95
CA LYS A 313 -18.28 5.15 -3.66
C LYS A 313 -18.20 3.73 -4.19
N GLU A 314 -18.47 2.78 -3.31
CA GLU A 314 -18.55 1.37 -3.65
C GLU A 314 -19.96 0.80 -3.52
N VAL A 315 -20.26 -0.16 -4.38
CA VAL A 315 -21.29 -1.18 -4.22
C VAL A 315 -20.62 -2.50 -4.57
N THR A 316 -20.30 -3.29 -3.54
CA THR A 316 -19.50 -4.50 -3.68
C THR A 316 -20.24 -5.68 -3.06
N TYR A 317 -20.44 -6.74 -3.84
CA TYR A 317 -21.03 -7.96 -3.33
C TYR A 317 -20.06 -8.69 -2.40
N GLN A 318 -20.56 -9.26 -1.31
CA GLN A 318 -19.74 -9.90 -0.28
C GLN A 318 -19.16 -11.22 -0.77
N SER A 319 -17.85 -11.41 -0.60
CA SER A 319 -17.14 -12.67 -0.82
C SER A 319 -16.20 -13.00 0.35
N TRP A 320 -16.53 -12.46 1.54
CA TRP A 320 -15.67 -12.49 2.73
C TRP A 320 -15.56 -13.87 3.39
N TYR A 321 -16.50 -14.77 3.11
CA TYR A 321 -16.53 -16.11 3.73
C TYR A 321 -15.46 -17.04 3.13
N GLY A 322 -14.95 -16.76 1.92
CA GLY A 322 -14.06 -17.65 1.21
C GLY A 322 -14.71 -19.01 0.85
N SER A 323 -13.91 -19.92 0.34
CA SER A 323 -14.34 -21.28 -0.04
C SER A 323 -13.80 -22.29 0.95
N PRO A 324 -14.63 -23.17 1.53
CA PRO A 324 -14.16 -24.23 2.43
C PRO A 324 -13.22 -25.19 1.67
N GLU A 325 -12.23 -25.71 2.36
CA GLU A 325 -11.22 -26.61 1.79
C GLU A 325 -11.84 -27.81 1.09
N SER A 326 -12.92 -28.39 1.65
CA SER A 326 -13.66 -29.50 1.06
C SER A 326 -14.21 -29.15 -0.33
N ARG A 327 -14.68 -27.88 -0.52
CA ARG A 327 -15.15 -27.45 -1.84
C ARG A 327 -13.96 -27.25 -2.81
N VAL A 328 -12.89 -26.59 -2.37
CA VAL A 328 -11.69 -26.32 -3.18
C VAL A 328 -11.06 -27.64 -3.67
N LYS A 329 -11.01 -28.65 -2.80
CA LYS A 329 -10.46 -29.98 -3.11
C LYS A 329 -11.45 -30.93 -3.80
N GLY A 330 -12.72 -30.57 -3.92
CA GLY A 330 -13.78 -31.42 -4.48
C GLY A 330 -14.12 -32.62 -3.58
N ASP A 331 -13.83 -32.54 -2.30
CA ASP A 331 -14.12 -33.57 -1.28
C ASP A 331 -15.61 -33.55 -0.93
N ARG A 332 -16.39 -34.46 -1.56
CA ARG A 332 -17.83 -34.52 -1.36
C ARG A 332 -18.23 -34.95 0.06
N GLU A 333 -17.48 -35.86 0.67
CA GLU A 333 -17.77 -36.29 2.04
C GLU A 333 -17.52 -35.16 3.03
N GLY A 334 -16.40 -34.42 2.84
CA GLY A 334 -16.11 -33.23 3.61
C GLY A 334 -17.15 -32.12 3.44
N MET A 335 -17.69 -31.92 2.23
CA MET A 335 -18.79 -30.96 1.99
C MET A 335 -20.08 -31.38 2.71
N LEU A 336 -20.45 -32.66 2.68
CA LEU A 336 -21.62 -33.17 3.42
C LEU A 336 -21.47 -33.00 4.93
N ALA A 337 -20.27 -33.30 5.46
CA ALA A 337 -19.96 -33.08 6.86
C ALA A 337 -19.99 -31.59 7.24
N PHE A 338 -19.56 -30.69 6.34
CA PHE A 338 -19.66 -29.24 6.53
C PHE A 338 -21.12 -28.77 6.58
N ILE A 339 -21.97 -29.27 5.67
CA ILE A 339 -23.42 -28.99 5.64
C ILE A 339 -24.07 -29.35 6.96
N ASP A 340 -23.81 -30.57 7.45
CA ASP A 340 -24.40 -31.08 8.69
C ASP A 340 -23.95 -30.25 9.91
N ARG A 341 -22.63 -30.02 10.05
CA ARG A 341 -22.07 -29.24 11.17
C ARG A 341 -22.57 -27.82 11.25
N ASN A 342 -22.74 -27.17 10.08
CA ASN A 342 -23.14 -25.76 10.00
C ASN A 342 -24.67 -25.62 9.86
N GLY A 343 -25.43 -26.71 9.78
CA GLY A 343 -26.89 -26.69 9.67
C GLY A 343 -27.36 -25.90 8.43
N LEU A 344 -26.68 -26.07 7.28
CA LEU A 344 -27.02 -25.33 6.07
C LEU A 344 -28.41 -25.75 5.57
N ASN A 345 -29.19 -24.75 5.16
CA ASN A 345 -30.47 -25.03 4.48
C ASN A 345 -30.25 -25.64 3.09
N ASP A 346 -31.30 -26.17 2.46
CA ASP A 346 -31.22 -26.85 1.15
C ASP A 346 -30.61 -26.00 0.06
N ARG A 347 -30.93 -24.70 0.01
CA ARG A 347 -30.37 -23.76 -1.00
C ARG A 347 -28.87 -23.63 -0.86
N ASP A 348 -28.37 -23.37 0.36
CA ASP A 348 -26.97 -23.14 0.63
C ASP A 348 -26.15 -24.45 0.54
N ALA A 349 -26.77 -25.59 0.93
CA ALA A 349 -26.21 -26.91 0.70
C ALA A 349 -26.06 -27.25 -0.79
N GLN A 350 -27.10 -26.97 -1.62
CA GLN A 350 -27.01 -27.16 -3.06
C GLN A 350 -25.99 -26.21 -3.72
N ASN A 351 -25.89 -24.96 -3.25
CA ASN A 351 -24.86 -24.03 -3.70
C ASN A 351 -23.46 -24.60 -3.43
N LEU A 352 -23.19 -25.11 -2.21
CA LEU A 352 -21.89 -25.71 -1.86
C LEU A 352 -21.60 -26.95 -2.71
N LEU A 353 -22.56 -27.84 -2.92
CA LEU A 353 -22.35 -29.10 -3.63
C LEU A 353 -22.18 -28.96 -5.15
N ASN A 354 -22.79 -27.93 -5.76
CA ASN A 354 -22.91 -27.82 -7.21
C ASN A 354 -22.11 -26.66 -7.83
N SER A 355 -21.63 -25.67 -7.04
CA SER A 355 -20.76 -24.59 -7.56
C SER A 355 -19.44 -25.14 -8.08
N ASP A 356 -18.75 -24.38 -8.93
CA ASP A 356 -17.38 -24.70 -9.30
C ASP A 356 -16.46 -24.64 -8.07
N SER A 357 -15.46 -25.50 -8.03
CA SER A 357 -14.52 -25.60 -6.88
C SER A 357 -13.68 -24.33 -6.66
N ARG A 358 -13.55 -23.48 -7.67
CA ARG A 358 -12.71 -22.28 -7.65
C ARG A 358 -13.51 -20.98 -7.53
N THR A 359 -14.80 -20.99 -7.83
CA THR A 359 -15.63 -19.78 -7.86
C THR A 359 -16.70 -19.74 -6.80
N TYR A 360 -16.82 -20.79 -5.95
CA TYR A 360 -17.84 -20.86 -4.91
C TYR A 360 -17.87 -19.60 -4.03
N ASN A 361 -19.07 -19.06 -3.86
CA ASN A 361 -19.37 -18.01 -2.88
C ASN A 361 -20.45 -18.50 -1.92
N PHE A 362 -20.21 -18.36 -0.62
CA PHE A 362 -21.16 -18.74 0.43
C PHE A 362 -22.46 -17.95 0.34
N TYR A 363 -22.37 -16.65 0.07
CA TYR A 363 -23.52 -15.76 0.01
C TYR A 363 -24.36 -16.01 -1.25
N THR A 364 -25.69 -16.11 -1.07
CA THR A 364 -26.64 -16.45 -2.15
C THR A 364 -27.78 -15.45 -2.29
N TYR A 365 -27.90 -14.49 -1.37
CA TYR A 365 -28.88 -13.41 -1.46
C TYR A 365 -28.42 -12.36 -2.48
N ASP A 366 -29.32 -11.97 -3.41
CA ASP A 366 -28.97 -11.10 -4.55
C ASP A 366 -28.39 -9.75 -4.15
N ASN A 367 -28.77 -9.20 -3.00
CA ASN A 367 -28.30 -7.90 -2.51
C ASN A 367 -27.41 -8.01 -1.26
N GLU A 368 -26.65 -9.09 -1.14
CA GLU A 368 -25.62 -9.23 -0.08
C GLU A 368 -24.43 -8.31 -0.37
N THR A 369 -24.64 -7.00 -0.24
CA THR A 369 -23.69 -5.99 -0.71
C THR A 369 -23.20 -5.10 0.41
N ASP A 370 -21.97 -4.61 0.25
CA ASP A 370 -21.44 -3.45 0.94
C ASP A 370 -21.66 -2.21 0.09
N ASN A 371 -22.20 -1.18 0.72
CA ASN A 371 -22.47 0.12 0.13
C ASN A 371 -21.82 1.18 0.99
N TYR A 372 -20.69 1.70 0.59
CA TYR A 372 -19.98 2.71 1.35
C TYR A 372 -19.50 3.85 0.48
N GLN A 373 -19.51 5.05 1.03
CA GLN A 373 -18.95 6.23 0.40
C GLN A 373 -18.03 6.95 1.39
N GLN A 374 -16.86 7.36 0.90
CA GLN A 374 -15.90 8.12 1.66
C GLN A 374 -15.51 9.39 0.90
N ASP A 375 -15.78 10.55 1.49
CA ASP A 375 -15.49 11.86 0.95
C ASP A 375 -14.33 12.50 1.72
N HIS A 376 -13.34 13.01 0.98
CA HIS A 376 -12.14 13.62 1.52
C HIS A 376 -12.05 15.08 1.11
N TYR A 377 -11.69 15.93 2.08
CA TYR A 377 -11.40 17.34 1.89
C TYR A 377 -10.06 17.65 2.53
N GLN A 378 -9.10 18.14 1.73
CA GLN A 378 -7.73 18.40 2.17
C GLN A 378 -7.33 19.81 1.81
N LEU A 379 -6.82 20.57 2.76
CA LEU A 379 -6.13 21.84 2.53
C LEU A 379 -4.64 21.62 2.82
N VAL A 380 -3.81 21.73 1.79
CA VAL A 380 -2.36 21.53 1.87
C VAL A 380 -1.69 22.89 1.65
N THR A 381 -0.90 23.35 2.60
CA THR A 381 -0.24 24.66 2.53
C THR A 381 1.24 24.57 2.87
N SER A 382 2.02 25.39 2.19
CA SER A 382 3.43 25.57 2.47
C SER A 382 3.80 27.04 2.34
N HIS A 383 4.56 27.58 3.29
CA HIS A 383 5.01 28.97 3.30
C HIS A 383 6.48 29.10 3.66
N THR A 384 7.25 29.70 2.77
CA THR A 384 8.67 30.00 2.99
C THR A 384 8.81 31.25 3.86
N LEU A 385 9.15 31.04 5.15
CA LEU A 385 9.36 32.13 6.11
C LEU A 385 10.67 32.87 5.86
N SER A 386 11.73 32.12 5.54
CA SER A 386 13.04 32.65 5.17
C SER A 386 13.72 31.74 4.16
N SER A 387 14.90 32.10 3.67
CA SER A 387 15.66 31.24 2.74
C SER A 387 15.92 29.82 3.27
N ASN A 388 15.88 29.65 4.57
CA ASN A 388 16.24 28.40 5.24
C ASN A 388 15.07 27.75 5.97
N VAL A 389 13.92 28.40 6.08
CA VAL A 389 12.82 27.93 6.92
C VAL A 389 11.52 27.91 6.13
N THR A 390 10.86 26.77 6.09
CA THR A 390 9.54 26.58 5.48
C THR A 390 8.56 26.02 6.51
N LEU A 391 7.38 26.61 6.58
CA LEU A 391 6.25 26.13 7.39
C LEU A 391 5.27 25.39 6.48
N ASN A 392 4.91 24.16 6.82
CA ASN A 392 3.86 23.38 6.19
C ASN A 392 2.72 23.18 7.19
N VAL A 393 1.48 23.36 6.74
CA VAL A 393 0.28 23.08 7.53
C VAL A 393 -0.75 22.46 6.61
N ASN A 394 -1.26 21.29 7.02
CA ASN A 394 -2.33 20.60 6.32
C ASN A 394 -3.53 20.47 7.27
N ALA A 395 -4.72 20.67 6.74
CA ALA A 395 -5.97 20.40 7.44
C ALA A 395 -6.81 19.44 6.60
N PHE A 396 -7.56 18.56 7.25
CA PHE A 396 -8.38 17.59 6.54
C PHE A 396 -9.66 17.25 7.28
N VAL A 397 -10.65 16.87 6.49
CA VAL A 397 -11.93 16.26 6.95
C VAL A 397 -12.22 15.08 6.02
N VAL A 398 -12.56 13.96 6.61
CA VAL A 398 -13.08 12.77 5.94
C VAL A 398 -14.47 12.48 6.46
N ARG A 399 -15.39 12.20 5.56
CA ARG A 399 -16.75 11.78 5.86
C ARG A 399 -16.96 10.39 5.29
N GLY A 400 -17.18 9.41 6.17
CA GLY A 400 -17.50 8.04 5.79
C GLY A 400 -18.96 7.72 6.15
N LYS A 401 -19.69 7.10 5.22
CA LYS A 401 -21.05 6.63 5.50
C LYS A 401 -21.42 5.48 4.59
N GLY A 402 -21.97 4.42 5.18
CA GLY A 402 -22.43 3.29 4.43
C GLY A 402 -22.94 2.16 5.30
N TYR A 403 -23.31 1.11 4.65
CA TYR A 403 -23.82 -0.11 5.29
C TYR A 403 -23.50 -1.33 4.46
N TYR A 404 -23.40 -2.46 5.09
CA TYR A 404 -23.51 -3.75 4.43
C TYR A 404 -24.85 -4.41 4.78
N GLU A 405 -25.49 -4.96 3.72
CA GLU A 405 -26.80 -5.60 3.80
C GLU A 405 -26.64 -7.12 3.84
N GLN A 406 -27.38 -7.78 4.68
CA GLN A 406 -27.28 -9.21 4.87
C GLN A 406 -28.67 -9.83 5.04
N TYR A 407 -28.94 -10.94 4.32
CA TYR A 407 -30.04 -11.82 4.58
C TYR A 407 -29.66 -12.80 5.70
N ARG A 408 -30.60 -12.99 6.63
CA ARG A 408 -30.47 -13.96 7.74
C ARG A 408 -31.61 -14.95 7.67
N ASP A 409 -31.26 -16.21 7.46
CA ASP A 409 -32.20 -17.32 7.39
C ASP A 409 -32.57 -17.78 8.79
N ASN A 410 -33.88 -17.91 9.06
CA ASN A 410 -34.42 -18.46 10.30
C ASN A 410 -33.71 -17.98 11.58
N ASP A 411 -33.44 -16.68 11.68
CA ASP A 411 -32.70 -16.11 12.82
C ASP A 411 -33.64 -15.78 13.99
N ARG A 412 -33.09 -15.74 15.20
CA ARG A 412 -33.90 -15.47 16.42
C ARG A 412 -34.29 -13.99 16.47
N LEU A 413 -35.58 -13.72 16.66
CA LEU A 413 -36.11 -12.36 16.86
C LEU A 413 -35.40 -11.66 18.04
N SER A 414 -35.10 -12.42 19.10
CA SER A 414 -34.38 -11.91 20.27
C SER A 414 -32.98 -11.37 19.97
N ASN A 415 -32.30 -11.82 18.88
CA ASN A 415 -31.02 -11.28 18.46
C ASN A 415 -31.12 -9.82 17.98
N TYR A 416 -32.34 -9.41 17.65
CA TYR A 416 -32.65 -8.07 17.11
C TYR A 416 -33.49 -7.22 18.08
N LYS A 417 -33.54 -7.59 19.36
CA LYS A 417 -34.40 -6.91 20.34
C LYS A 417 -35.90 -6.88 19.92
N LEU A 418 -36.30 -7.83 19.09
CA LEU A 418 -37.69 -7.98 18.64
C LEU A 418 -38.42 -8.99 19.51
N PRO A 419 -39.67 -8.69 19.90
CA PRO A 419 -40.53 -9.65 20.62
C PRO A 419 -40.96 -10.79 19.69
N ASN A 420 -41.29 -11.94 20.30
CA ASN A 420 -41.92 -13.01 19.55
C ASN A 420 -43.24 -12.55 18.93
N VAL A 421 -43.62 -13.17 17.82
CA VAL A 421 -44.88 -12.91 17.11
C VAL A 421 -45.84 -14.02 17.40
N GLU A 422 -47.04 -13.70 17.91
CA GLU A 422 -48.10 -14.65 18.17
C GLU A 422 -49.04 -14.76 16.97
N ILE A 423 -49.21 -15.94 16.40
CA ILE A 423 -50.14 -16.24 15.31
C ILE A 423 -51.05 -17.37 15.75
N GLY A 424 -52.30 -17.05 16.14
CA GLY A 424 -53.20 -18.00 16.75
C GLY A 424 -52.63 -18.58 18.06
N ASN A 425 -52.37 -19.88 18.09
CA ASN A 425 -51.77 -20.56 19.26
C ASN A 425 -50.26 -20.83 19.06
N GLN A 426 -49.62 -20.23 18.05
CA GLN A 426 -48.20 -20.44 17.75
C GLN A 426 -47.40 -19.22 18.10
N THR A 427 -46.34 -19.42 18.84
CA THR A 427 -45.33 -18.40 19.15
C THR A 427 -44.19 -18.54 18.14
N ILE A 428 -44.00 -17.51 17.29
CA ILE A 428 -42.91 -17.41 16.34
C ILE A 428 -41.74 -16.68 17.02
N SER A 429 -40.65 -17.39 17.29
CA SER A 429 -39.43 -16.86 17.91
C SER A 429 -38.28 -16.66 16.92
N ARG A 430 -38.43 -17.14 15.68
CA ARG A 430 -37.44 -17.07 14.61
C ARG A 430 -38.09 -16.61 13.32
N THR A 431 -37.34 -15.92 12.48
CA THR A 431 -37.79 -15.41 11.19
C THR A 431 -36.66 -15.23 10.24
N ASP A 432 -36.97 -15.26 8.94
CA ASP A 432 -36.06 -14.71 7.95
C ASP A 432 -36.15 -13.21 8.01
N LEU A 433 -35.02 -12.55 7.91
CA LEU A 433 -34.94 -11.10 7.90
C LEU A 433 -33.78 -10.58 7.05
N ILE A 434 -33.87 -9.29 6.71
CA ILE A 434 -32.78 -8.54 6.08
C ILE A 434 -32.38 -7.43 7.05
N ARG A 435 -31.08 -7.38 7.34
CA ARG A 435 -30.47 -6.38 8.19
C ARG A 435 -29.47 -5.52 7.45
N ARG A 436 -29.30 -4.29 7.89
CA ARG A 436 -28.19 -3.41 7.52
C ARG A 436 -27.37 -3.09 8.75
N ARG A 437 -26.05 -3.12 8.58
CA ARG A 437 -25.11 -2.71 9.62
C ARG A 437 -24.37 -1.49 9.11
N TRP A 438 -24.60 -0.37 9.77
CA TRP A 438 -24.18 0.96 9.36
C TRP A 438 -22.88 1.37 10.01
N LEU A 439 -22.08 2.10 9.22
CA LEU A 439 -20.97 2.94 9.63
C LEU A 439 -21.30 4.38 9.25
N ASP A 440 -21.17 5.32 10.18
CA ASP A 440 -21.45 6.74 9.96
C ASP A 440 -20.41 7.55 10.74
N ASN A 441 -19.35 8.02 10.06
CA ASN A 441 -18.19 8.54 10.75
C ASN A 441 -17.65 9.85 10.16
N TYR A 442 -16.95 10.59 11.03
CA TYR A 442 -16.10 11.72 10.71
C TYR A 442 -14.69 11.47 11.19
N PHE A 443 -13.71 11.81 10.37
CA PHE A 443 -12.31 11.83 10.72
C PHE A 443 -11.69 13.15 10.27
N TYR A 444 -11.18 13.94 11.20
CA TYR A 444 -10.65 15.28 10.90
C TYR A 444 -9.44 15.63 11.74
N GLY A 445 -8.63 16.54 11.25
CA GLY A 445 -7.42 16.95 11.95
C GLY A 445 -6.52 17.88 11.18
N THR A 446 -5.34 18.05 11.72
CA THR A 446 -4.28 18.87 11.14
C THR A 446 -2.92 18.21 11.32
N THR A 447 -2.03 18.42 10.35
CA THR A 447 -0.60 18.12 10.48
C THR A 447 0.19 19.39 10.20
N PHE A 448 1.33 19.57 10.86
CA PHE A 448 2.20 20.71 10.63
C PHE A 448 3.67 20.32 10.72
N SER A 449 4.52 21.05 10.00
CA SER A 449 5.96 20.94 10.13
C SER A 449 6.66 22.26 9.87
N LEU A 450 7.77 22.48 10.55
CA LEU A 450 8.72 23.53 10.32
C LEU A 450 10.01 22.90 9.82
N ASP A 451 10.35 23.13 8.56
CA ASP A 451 11.51 22.59 7.89
C ASP A 451 12.64 23.61 7.89
N TYR A 452 13.78 23.24 8.44
CA TYR A 452 15.00 24.03 8.41
C TYR A 452 16.06 23.37 7.54
N ASN A 453 16.56 24.09 6.55
CA ASN A 453 17.67 23.67 5.70
C ASN A 453 18.79 24.70 5.73
N SER A 454 19.91 24.38 6.34
CA SER A 454 21.06 25.28 6.39
C SER A 454 21.84 25.37 5.08
N PHE A 455 21.49 24.55 4.06
CA PHE A 455 22.25 24.36 2.82
C PHE A 455 23.72 23.95 3.02
N LYS A 456 24.11 23.63 4.25
CA LYS A 456 25.46 23.20 4.61
C LYS A 456 25.44 21.79 5.18
N LYS A 457 25.35 21.69 6.51
CA LYS A 457 25.51 20.41 7.22
C LYS A 457 24.27 19.94 7.95
N LEU A 458 23.32 20.82 8.26
CA LEU A 458 22.16 20.52 9.08
C LEU A 458 20.87 20.73 8.28
N THR A 459 20.06 19.69 8.24
CA THR A 459 18.63 19.77 7.88
C THR A 459 17.84 19.27 9.07
N ALA A 460 16.87 20.04 9.54
CA ALA A 460 16.02 19.68 10.67
C ALA A 460 14.54 19.88 10.30
N ASN A 461 13.68 19.06 10.91
CA ASN A 461 12.24 19.15 10.76
C ASN A 461 11.61 18.93 12.14
N VAL A 462 10.79 19.88 12.57
CA VAL A 462 10.00 19.77 13.80
C VAL A 462 8.53 19.87 13.39
N GLY A 463 7.73 18.94 13.86
CA GLY A 463 6.33 18.91 13.46
C GLY A 463 5.48 18.03 14.34
N GLY A 464 4.25 17.83 13.91
CA GLY A 464 3.30 17.00 14.61
C GLY A 464 1.94 16.97 13.92
N GLY A 465 0.99 16.41 14.60
CA GLY A 465 -0.38 16.35 14.15
C GLY A 465 -1.34 16.07 15.29
N TRP A 466 -2.55 16.44 15.04
CA TRP A 466 -3.69 16.12 15.88
C TRP A 466 -4.86 15.72 15.01
N ASN A 467 -5.59 14.69 15.43
CA ASN A 467 -6.80 14.25 14.75
C ASN A 467 -7.82 13.66 15.70
N THR A 468 -9.06 13.66 15.28
CA THR A 468 -10.20 13.05 15.97
C THR A 468 -11.00 12.23 14.97
N TYR A 469 -11.34 11.03 15.35
CA TYR A 469 -12.34 10.18 14.74
C TYR A 469 -13.55 10.07 15.65
N ASP A 470 -14.74 10.19 15.07
CA ASP A 470 -16.02 10.05 15.72
C ASP A 470 -16.92 9.19 14.81
N GLY A 471 -17.22 7.98 15.24
CA GLY A 471 -17.88 6.97 14.42
C GLY A 471 -19.03 6.28 15.12
N ASP A 472 -20.22 6.39 14.50
CA ASP A 472 -21.41 5.65 14.92
C ASP A 472 -21.51 4.31 14.18
N HIS A 473 -21.77 3.25 14.95
CA HIS A 473 -22.05 1.90 14.46
C HIS A 473 -23.44 1.49 14.92
N PHE A 474 -24.31 1.14 13.99
CA PHE A 474 -25.65 0.69 14.34
C PHE A 474 -26.23 -0.31 13.36
N GLY A 475 -27.17 -1.13 13.82
CA GLY A 475 -27.85 -2.11 13.01
C GLY A 475 -29.34 -1.84 12.86
N GLU A 476 -29.84 -2.02 11.63
CA GLU A 476 -31.28 -1.90 11.32
C GLU A 476 -31.83 -3.18 10.71
N VAL A 477 -33.00 -3.61 11.14
CA VAL A 477 -33.81 -4.61 10.45
C VAL A 477 -34.70 -3.88 9.45
N ILE A 478 -34.50 -4.14 8.17
CA ILE A 478 -35.23 -3.47 7.09
C ILE A 478 -36.39 -4.29 6.54
N TRP A 479 -36.36 -5.60 6.75
CA TRP A 479 -37.41 -6.53 6.38
C TRP A 479 -37.36 -7.77 7.29
N ALA A 480 -38.52 -8.31 7.60
CA ALA A 480 -38.63 -9.61 8.25
C ALA A 480 -39.92 -10.32 7.77
N ARG A 481 -39.87 -11.65 7.63
CA ARG A 481 -41.04 -12.45 7.25
C ARG A 481 -42.19 -12.32 8.26
N TYR A 482 -41.84 -12.30 9.54
CA TYR A 482 -42.79 -12.06 10.64
C TYR A 482 -42.38 -10.79 11.38
N ALA A 483 -43.13 -9.70 11.18
CA ALA A 483 -42.75 -8.36 11.62
C ALA A 483 -43.87 -7.57 12.30
N SER A 484 -44.98 -8.23 12.72
CA SER A 484 -46.18 -7.54 13.24
C SER A 484 -45.98 -6.71 14.51
N ASN A 485 -44.91 -7.01 15.27
CA ASN A 485 -44.56 -6.31 16.52
C ASN A 485 -43.29 -5.44 16.38
N SER A 486 -42.96 -5.00 15.15
CA SER A 486 -41.78 -4.17 14.88
C SER A 486 -42.14 -2.97 14.01
N SER A 487 -41.22 -2.02 13.94
CA SER A 487 -41.24 -0.88 13.01
C SER A 487 -40.22 -1.07 11.92
N ILE A 488 -40.47 -0.46 10.74
CA ILE A 488 -39.45 -0.44 9.67
C ILE A 488 -38.17 0.23 10.17
N ARG A 489 -37.00 -0.30 9.79
CA ARG A 489 -35.69 0.15 10.25
C ARG A 489 -35.52 0.10 11.77
N HIS A 490 -36.07 -0.95 12.39
CA HIS A 490 -35.90 -1.20 13.82
C HIS A 490 -34.42 -1.31 14.16
N ARG A 491 -33.92 -0.43 15.02
CA ARG A 491 -32.53 -0.46 15.50
C ARG A 491 -32.36 -1.50 16.59
N TYR A 492 -31.38 -2.40 16.43
CA TYR A 492 -31.16 -3.48 17.39
C TYR A 492 -29.84 -3.37 18.16
N TYR A 493 -28.90 -2.58 17.69
CA TYR A 493 -27.70 -2.15 18.41
C TYR A 493 -27.26 -0.76 17.97
N GLU A 494 -26.52 -0.10 18.86
CA GLU A 494 -25.93 1.21 18.61
C GLU A 494 -24.74 1.43 19.53
N ASN A 495 -23.62 1.84 18.97
CA ASN A 495 -22.46 2.27 19.72
C ASN A 495 -21.69 3.37 18.97
N ASN A 496 -20.90 4.12 19.72
CA ASN A 496 -20.03 5.16 19.20
C ASN A 496 -18.59 4.91 19.62
N GLY A 497 -17.67 5.10 18.68
CA GLY A 497 -16.24 5.11 18.90
C GLY A 497 -15.65 6.50 18.72
N LEU A 498 -15.07 7.06 19.79
CA LEU A 498 -14.38 8.34 19.78
C LEU A 498 -12.88 8.12 20.00
N LYS A 499 -12.07 8.35 18.95
CA LYS A 499 -10.60 8.21 19.03
C LYS A 499 -9.93 9.56 18.78
N LYS A 500 -9.02 9.95 19.66
CA LYS A 500 -8.19 11.16 19.54
C LYS A 500 -6.74 10.77 19.53
N ASP A 501 -5.97 11.36 18.62
CA ASP A 501 -4.54 11.11 18.45
C ASP A 501 -3.80 12.44 18.34
N ALA A 502 -2.70 12.58 19.08
CA ALA A 502 -1.84 13.73 18.97
C ALA A 502 -0.37 13.29 19.04
N ASN A 503 0.46 13.87 18.19
CA ASN A 503 1.89 13.60 18.22
C ASN A 503 2.73 14.85 17.95
N LEU A 504 3.94 14.85 18.51
CA LEU A 504 4.98 15.82 18.22
C LEU A 504 6.27 15.06 17.91
N TYR A 505 7.02 15.55 16.94
CA TYR A 505 8.31 14.97 16.57
C TYR A 505 9.37 16.02 16.26
N ALA A 506 10.62 15.62 16.38
CA ALA A 506 11.78 16.35 15.90
C ALA A 506 12.72 15.41 15.19
N LYS A 507 13.11 15.77 13.97
CA LYS A 507 14.01 15.01 13.11
C LYS A 507 15.15 15.90 12.63
N ALA A 508 16.37 15.40 12.64
CA ALA A 508 17.54 16.11 12.15
C ALA A 508 18.46 15.19 11.34
N TYR A 509 19.01 15.72 10.28
CA TYR A 509 20.09 15.12 9.50
C TYR A 509 21.31 16.00 9.66
N TYR A 510 22.45 15.40 10.01
CA TYR A 510 23.71 16.11 10.16
C TYR A 510 24.82 15.45 9.35
N GLN A 511 25.46 16.25 8.52
CA GLN A 511 26.61 15.82 7.72
C GLN A 511 27.90 16.07 8.49
N PHE A 512 28.49 15.01 9.06
CA PHE A 512 29.74 15.09 9.80
C PHE A 512 30.92 15.35 8.87
N THR A 513 30.96 14.60 7.77
CA THR A 513 31.97 14.73 6.70
C THR A 513 31.26 14.68 5.35
N ASP A 514 32.00 14.90 4.25
CA ASP A 514 31.42 14.76 2.91
C ASP A 514 30.89 13.35 2.62
N LYS A 515 31.32 12.35 3.39
CA LYS A 515 30.93 10.94 3.23
C LYS A 515 30.02 10.40 4.34
N LEU A 516 30.03 11.01 5.52
CA LEU A 516 29.28 10.49 6.67
C LEU A 516 28.14 11.44 7.04
N ASN A 517 26.93 10.91 6.99
CA ASN A 517 25.72 11.54 7.47
C ASN A 517 25.12 10.72 8.61
N ALA A 518 24.50 11.39 9.59
CA ALA A 518 23.67 10.77 10.61
C ALA A 518 22.29 11.39 10.60
N PHE A 519 21.30 10.62 11.01
CA PHE A 519 19.99 11.15 11.36
C PHE A 519 19.57 10.72 12.76
N ALA A 520 18.77 11.57 13.40
CA ALA A 520 18.05 11.28 14.62
C ALA A 520 16.60 11.76 14.44
N ASP A 521 15.66 10.99 14.94
CA ASP A 521 14.22 11.26 14.85
C ASP A 521 13.57 10.79 16.14
N VAL A 522 12.87 11.65 16.82
CA VAL A 522 12.15 11.35 18.06
C VAL A 522 10.71 11.80 17.95
N GLN A 523 9.79 10.96 18.41
CA GLN A 523 8.37 11.25 18.45
C GLN A 523 7.78 10.90 19.80
N VAL A 524 6.91 11.77 20.30
CA VAL A 524 5.99 11.48 21.40
C VAL A 524 4.57 11.49 20.84
N ARG A 525 3.79 10.47 21.19
CA ARG A 525 2.41 10.28 20.72
C ARG A 525 1.50 9.93 21.86
N GLY A 526 0.34 10.60 21.94
CA GLY A 526 -0.75 10.29 22.86
C GLY A 526 -2.00 9.86 22.11
N VAL A 527 -2.65 8.80 22.56
CA VAL A 527 -3.90 8.26 22.01
C VAL A 527 -4.92 8.11 23.11
N SER A 528 -6.12 8.58 22.90
CA SER A 528 -7.30 8.29 23.75
C SER A 528 -8.36 7.62 22.86
N TYR A 529 -8.91 6.52 23.33
CA TYR A 529 -9.92 5.77 22.60
C TYR A 529 -11.04 5.34 23.53
N VAL A 530 -12.25 5.83 23.28
CA VAL A 530 -13.46 5.59 24.06
C VAL A 530 -14.49 4.92 23.15
N VAL A 531 -15.06 3.81 23.60
CA VAL A 531 -16.20 3.16 22.93
C VAL A 531 -17.33 3.02 23.96
N LYS A 532 -18.56 3.34 23.53
CA LYS A 532 -19.76 3.23 24.36
C LYS A 532 -20.93 2.69 23.58
N GLY A 533 -21.71 1.81 24.20
CA GLY A 533 -22.92 1.23 23.64
C GLY A 533 -22.81 -0.29 23.37
N ASP A 534 -23.80 -0.86 22.70
CA ASP A 534 -23.83 -2.30 22.43
C ASP A 534 -23.27 -2.63 21.03
N ASP A 535 -22.63 -3.78 20.90
CA ASP A 535 -22.23 -4.31 19.61
C ASP A 535 -23.37 -5.11 18.92
N ASN A 536 -23.10 -5.60 17.72
CA ASN A 536 -24.03 -6.43 16.94
C ASN A 536 -24.43 -7.76 17.59
N GLN A 537 -23.69 -8.22 18.59
CA GLN A 537 -24.00 -9.38 19.43
C GLN A 537 -24.67 -8.98 20.74
N ARG A 538 -25.01 -7.69 20.89
CA ARG A 538 -25.62 -7.09 22.09
C ARG A 538 -24.75 -7.16 23.35
N ARG A 539 -23.44 -7.27 23.17
CA ARG A 539 -22.48 -7.17 24.26
C ARG A 539 -22.24 -5.70 24.53
N GLN A 540 -22.31 -5.30 25.80
CA GLN A 540 -21.96 -3.93 26.20
C GLN A 540 -20.47 -3.69 25.92
N GLN A 541 -20.17 -2.67 25.13
CA GLN A 541 -18.82 -2.26 24.74
C GLN A 541 -18.54 -0.89 25.39
N ASP A 542 -18.16 -0.92 26.67
CA ASP A 542 -17.79 0.30 27.39
C ASP A 542 -16.32 0.19 27.80
N PHE A 543 -15.45 0.89 27.05
CA PHE A 543 -14.06 1.01 27.44
C PHE A 543 -13.51 2.43 27.15
N ASP A 544 -12.53 2.83 27.96
CA ASP A 544 -11.81 4.10 27.87
C ASP A 544 -10.32 3.82 28.06
N GLU A 545 -9.55 3.96 26.95
CA GLU A 545 -8.15 3.63 26.89
C GLU A 545 -7.31 4.85 26.55
N THR A 546 -6.19 4.96 27.24
CA THR A 546 -5.21 6.01 26.99
C THR A 546 -3.81 5.40 26.86
N PHE A 547 -3.10 5.77 25.81
CA PHE A 547 -1.74 5.32 25.54
C PHE A 547 -0.83 6.52 25.34
N THR A 548 0.42 6.39 25.83
CA THR A 548 1.49 7.37 25.56
C THR A 548 2.71 6.61 25.07
N PHE A 549 3.25 7.01 23.94
CA PHE A 549 4.36 6.34 23.27
C PHE A 549 5.54 7.27 23.04
N PHE A 550 6.74 6.72 23.13
CA PHE A 550 7.98 7.35 22.73
C PHE A 550 8.68 6.51 21.67
N ASN A 551 8.90 7.09 20.48
CA ASN A 551 9.38 6.41 19.27
C ASN A 551 10.70 7.05 18.79
N PRO A 552 11.86 6.71 19.38
CA PRO A 552 13.16 7.19 18.94
C PRO A 552 13.67 6.39 17.72
N LYS A 553 14.42 7.06 16.84
CA LYS A 553 15.06 6.46 15.67
C LYS A 553 16.40 7.15 15.44
N VAL A 554 17.41 6.38 15.08
CA VAL A 554 18.74 6.88 14.75
C VAL A 554 19.31 6.09 13.58
N GLY A 555 20.16 6.70 12.79
CA GLY A 555 20.84 6.00 11.71
C GLY A 555 22.05 6.74 11.19
N LEU A 556 22.88 5.99 10.51
CA LEU A 556 24.11 6.44 9.85
C LEU A 556 24.05 6.07 8.37
N ASN A 557 24.58 6.94 7.55
CA ASN A 557 24.72 6.73 6.12
C ASN A 557 26.16 7.10 5.73
N TYR A 558 26.87 6.19 5.11
CA TYR A 558 28.26 6.37 4.70
C TYR A 558 28.41 6.17 3.19
N GLN A 559 28.88 7.21 2.51
CA GLN A 559 29.19 7.19 1.08
C GLN A 559 30.54 6.51 0.84
N LEU A 560 30.51 5.26 0.41
CA LEU A 560 31.71 4.46 0.13
C LEU A 560 32.43 4.96 -1.13
N SER A 561 31.66 5.29 -2.17
CA SER A 561 32.15 5.87 -3.43
C SER A 561 31.09 6.86 -3.99
N GLU A 562 31.38 7.50 -5.11
CA GLU A 562 30.41 8.39 -5.79
C GLU A 562 29.09 7.69 -6.13
N ASN A 563 29.12 6.38 -6.32
CA ASN A 563 27.99 5.57 -6.79
C ASN A 563 27.49 4.56 -5.74
N SER A 564 28.07 4.51 -4.55
CA SER A 564 27.70 3.49 -3.56
C SER A 564 27.62 4.04 -2.14
N THR A 565 26.66 3.54 -1.39
CA THR A 565 26.32 3.97 -0.03
C THR A 565 26.02 2.75 0.84
N ALA A 566 26.55 2.74 2.05
CA ALA A 566 26.16 1.82 3.11
C ALA A 566 25.42 2.59 4.20
N TYR A 567 24.43 1.96 4.83
CA TYR A 567 23.67 2.56 5.92
C TYR A 567 23.35 1.55 7.00
N ALA A 568 23.09 2.06 8.20
CA ALA A 568 22.52 1.30 9.30
C ALA A 568 21.59 2.20 10.11
N SER A 569 20.50 1.63 10.63
CA SER A 569 19.56 2.34 11.50
C SER A 569 18.99 1.44 12.58
N TYR A 570 18.59 2.08 13.68
CA TYR A 570 17.85 1.46 14.76
C TYR A 570 16.64 2.33 15.11
N SER A 571 15.48 1.72 15.17
CA SER A 571 14.21 2.40 15.37
C SER A 571 13.34 1.67 16.38
N ILE A 572 12.60 2.44 17.19
CA ILE A 572 11.55 1.90 18.07
C ILE A 572 10.22 2.48 17.61
N GLY A 573 9.24 1.61 17.40
CA GLY A 573 7.85 1.95 17.14
C GLY A 573 6.94 1.32 18.18
N ASN A 574 5.93 2.05 18.62
CA ASN A 574 4.89 1.55 19.53
C ASN A 574 3.52 1.78 18.92
N ARG A 575 2.58 0.90 19.28
CA ARG A 575 1.24 0.94 18.71
C ARG A 575 0.19 0.39 19.68
N GLU A 576 -0.96 1.05 19.72
CA GLU A 576 -2.13 0.61 20.46
C GLU A 576 -2.89 -0.51 19.71
N PRO A 577 -3.66 -1.36 20.42
CA PRO A 577 -4.63 -2.27 19.82
C PRO A 577 -5.71 -1.50 19.03
N ASN A 578 -6.32 -2.14 18.04
CA ASN A 578 -7.44 -1.57 17.31
C ASN A 578 -8.79 -1.95 17.94
N ARG A 579 -9.91 -1.50 17.33
CA ARG A 579 -11.26 -1.82 17.80
C ARG A 579 -11.50 -3.31 17.94
N ASP A 580 -11.22 -4.09 16.88
CA ASP A 580 -11.51 -5.52 16.86
C ASP A 580 -10.70 -6.30 17.90
N ASP A 581 -9.48 -5.82 18.26
CA ASP A 581 -8.69 -6.42 19.34
C ASP A 581 -9.39 -6.35 20.70
N PHE A 582 -10.18 -5.30 20.95
CA PHE A 582 -10.96 -5.15 22.19
C PHE A 582 -12.30 -5.88 22.12
N THR A 583 -13.00 -5.82 20.98
CA THR A 583 -14.38 -6.29 20.86
C THR A 583 -14.49 -7.77 20.51
N GLU A 584 -13.50 -8.33 19.80
CA GLU A 584 -13.46 -9.73 19.36
C GLU A 584 -12.49 -10.60 20.17
N ALA A 585 -11.98 -10.06 21.30
CA ALA A 585 -11.14 -10.85 22.19
C ALA A 585 -11.85 -12.15 22.60
N THR A 586 -11.33 -13.30 22.20
CA THR A 586 -11.86 -14.62 22.51
C THR A 586 -11.73 -15.00 23.99
N ARG A 587 -11.02 -14.21 24.77
CA ARG A 587 -10.72 -14.36 26.19
C ARG A 587 -10.94 -13.04 26.90
N ALA A 588 -11.28 -13.12 28.18
CA ALA A 588 -11.38 -11.94 29.05
C ALA A 588 -10.01 -11.25 29.32
N ILE A 589 -9.03 -11.44 28.44
CA ILE A 589 -7.69 -10.83 28.52
C ILE A 589 -7.70 -9.58 27.65
N ARG A 590 -7.48 -8.46 28.29
CA ARG A 590 -7.39 -7.15 27.61
C ARG A 590 -6.16 -7.12 26.68
N PRO A 591 -6.29 -6.67 25.44
CA PRO A 591 -5.17 -6.56 24.52
C PRO A 591 -4.17 -5.50 24.99
N GLU A 592 -2.88 -5.75 24.82
CA GLU A 592 -1.78 -4.86 25.18
C GLU A 592 -1.20 -4.16 23.94
N ALA A 593 -0.62 -2.97 24.17
CA ALA A 593 0.11 -2.27 23.12
C ALA A 593 1.37 -3.03 22.69
N GLU A 594 1.67 -2.94 21.41
CA GLU A 594 2.84 -3.56 20.78
C GLU A 594 4.07 -2.62 20.80
N THR A 595 5.25 -3.20 20.95
CA THR A 595 6.52 -2.50 20.71
C THR A 595 7.34 -3.25 19.67
N LEU A 596 7.80 -2.53 18.65
CA LEU A 596 8.73 -3.01 17.63
C LEU A 596 10.09 -2.32 17.80
N ARG A 597 11.15 -3.11 17.85
CA ARG A 597 12.54 -2.68 17.74
C ARG A 597 13.09 -3.16 16.42
N ASP A 598 13.44 -2.23 15.54
CA ASP A 598 13.81 -2.50 14.16
C ASP A 598 15.25 -2.08 13.90
N LEU A 599 16.10 -3.05 13.58
CA LEU A 599 17.48 -2.86 13.16
C LEU A 599 17.57 -3.10 11.67
N GLU A 600 18.07 -2.13 10.93
CA GLU A 600 18.31 -2.26 9.50
C GLU A 600 19.76 -1.94 9.15
N ALA A 601 20.31 -2.68 8.16
CA ALA A 601 21.60 -2.38 7.57
C ALA A 601 21.55 -2.67 6.06
N GLY A 602 22.03 -1.75 5.25
CA GLY A 602 21.93 -1.91 3.82
C GLY A 602 23.08 -1.32 3.03
N TYR A 603 23.14 -1.74 1.78
CA TYR A 603 24.08 -1.27 0.78
C TYR A 603 23.33 -0.95 -0.51
N ARG A 604 23.66 0.18 -1.12
CA ARG A 604 23.11 0.61 -2.41
C ARG A 604 24.23 0.99 -3.34
N VAL A 605 24.11 0.61 -4.60
CA VAL A 605 25.01 1.03 -5.68
C VAL A 605 24.21 1.32 -6.92
N GLN A 606 24.54 2.44 -7.58
CA GLN A 606 23.98 2.81 -8.88
C GLN A 606 25.12 3.26 -9.79
N SER A 607 25.37 2.50 -10.84
CA SER A 607 26.45 2.78 -11.78
C SER A 607 26.03 2.48 -13.21
N GLY A 608 25.88 3.53 -14.01
CA GLY A 608 25.59 3.41 -15.43
C GLY A 608 24.36 2.56 -15.73
N LYS A 609 24.57 1.30 -16.08
CA LYS A 609 23.50 0.35 -16.47
C LYS A 609 22.97 -0.51 -15.33
N VAL A 610 23.55 -0.41 -14.13
CA VAL A 610 23.26 -1.28 -13.00
C VAL A 610 22.83 -0.45 -11.80
N ALA A 611 21.71 -0.78 -11.20
CA ALA A 611 21.35 -0.39 -9.83
C ALA A 611 21.14 -1.65 -9.01
N PHE A 612 21.67 -1.69 -7.80
CA PHE A 612 21.52 -2.80 -6.88
C PHE A 612 21.41 -2.31 -5.46
N SER A 613 20.53 -2.92 -4.68
CA SER A 613 20.46 -2.72 -3.23
C SER A 613 20.32 -4.05 -2.51
N ALA A 614 20.93 -4.15 -1.35
CA ALA A 614 20.75 -5.22 -0.40
C ALA A 614 20.43 -4.60 0.96
N ASN A 615 19.41 -5.10 1.64
CA ASN A 615 19.00 -4.66 2.95
C ASN A 615 18.81 -5.86 3.87
N TYR A 616 19.45 -5.87 5.02
CA TYR A 616 19.17 -6.78 6.12
C TYR A 616 18.28 -6.06 7.12
N TYR A 617 17.29 -6.77 7.68
CA TYR A 617 16.44 -6.26 8.75
C TYR A 617 16.27 -7.29 9.87
N PHE A 618 16.14 -6.78 11.10
CA PHE A 618 15.78 -7.56 12.28
C PHE A 618 14.75 -6.77 13.10
N MET A 619 13.51 -7.24 13.04
CA MET A 619 12.33 -6.66 13.68
C MET A 619 11.98 -7.50 14.92
N ASP A 620 12.34 -7.04 16.13
CA ASP A 620 12.06 -7.68 17.42
C ASP A 620 10.80 -7.08 18.03
N TYR A 621 9.80 -7.92 18.30
CA TYR A 621 8.52 -7.51 18.83
C TYR A 621 8.34 -7.93 20.28
N LYS A 622 7.79 -7.00 21.08
CA LYS A 622 7.23 -7.27 22.41
C LYS A 622 5.71 -7.10 22.32
N ASN A 623 4.97 -8.08 22.86
CA ASN A 623 3.50 -8.10 22.89
C ASN A 623 2.86 -7.95 21.49
N GLN A 624 3.45 -8.57 20.46
CA GLN A 624 2.88 -8.49 19.10
C GLN A 624 1.47 -9.08 19.07
N LEU A 625 0.53 -8.36 18.48
CA LEU A 625 -0.81 -8.85 18.17
C LEU A 625 -0.74 -9.66 16.86
N VAL A 626 -0.66 -10.98 16.98
CA VAL A 626 -0.59 -11.89 15.82
C VAL A 626 -1.98 -12.37 15.42
N LEU A 627 -2.17 -12.64 14.12
CA LEU A 627 -3.41 -13.17 13.58
C LEU A 627 -3.61 -14.59 14.12
N THR A 628 -4.79 -14.88 14.73
CA THR A 628 -5.10 -16.21 15.24
C THR A 628 -5.38 -17.23 14.13
N GLY A 629 -5.56 -16.77 12.91
CA GLY A 629 -6.09 -17.53 11.80
C GLY A 629 -7.61 -17.43 11.68
N GLN A 630 -8.31 -16.98 12.71
CA GLN A 630 -9.76 -16.80 12.72
C GLN A 630 -10.18 -15.44 12.17
N VAL A 631 -11.39 -15.36 11.68
CA VAL A 631 -12.07 -14.13 11.26
C VAL A 631 -13.39 -13.97 12.00
N ASN A 632 -13.86 -12.73 12.13
CA ASN A 632 -15.19 -12.43 12.65
C ASN A 632 -16.27 -12.61 11.57
N ASP A 633 -17.52 -12.26 11.88
CA ASP A 633 -18.70 -12.43 11.01
C ASP A 633 -18.72 -11.53 9.75
N VAL A 634 -17.72 -10.69 9.58
CA VAL A 634 -17.51 -9.81 8.40
C VAL A 634 -16.12 -9.99 7.76
N GLY A 635 -15.43 -11.08 8.09
CA GLY A 635 -14.13 -11.42 7.50
C GLY A 635 -12.92 -10.68 8.10
N ASN A 636 -13.09 -9.86 9.14
CA ASN A 636 -11.95 -9.21 9.81
C ASN A 636 -11.18 -10.22 10.67
N SER A 637 -9.86 -10.16 10.58
CA SER A 637 -8.98 -11.07 11.31
C SER A 637 -8.96 -10.80 12.81
N ILE A 638 -9.08 -11.86 13.60
CA ILE A 638 -8.96 -11.86 15.07
C ILE A 638 -7.49 -12.01 15.46
N ARG A 639 -7.05 -11.27 16.48
CA ARG A 639 -5.66 -11.24 16.94
C ARG A 639 -5.53 -11.52 18.42
N VAL A 640 -4.32 -11.94 18.83
CA VAL A 640 -3.94 -12.18 20.22
C VAL A 640 -2.50 -11.71 20.44
N ASN A 641 -2.21 -11.14 21.62
CA ASN A 641 -0.85 -10.79 21.98
C ASN A 641 0.02 -12.03 22.21
N VAL A 642 1.22 -12.02 21.63
CA VAL A 642 2.30 -12.94 21.96
C VAL A 642 3.45 -12.17 22.61
N PRO A 643 4.02 -12.66 23.72
CA PRO A 643 5.02 -11.90 24.51
C PRO A 643 6.27 -11.53 23.72
N LYS A 644 6.73 -12.45 22.84
CA LYS A 644 7.96 -12.28 22.06
C LYS A 644 7.86 -12.97 20.70
N SER A 645 8.19 -12.21 19.66
CA SER A 645 8.28 -12.68 18.28
C SER A 645 9.31 -11.87 17.52
N TYR A 646 9.78 -12.36 16.38
CA TYR A 646 10.69 -11.61 15.54
C TYR A 646 10.46 -11.92 14.04
N ARG A 647 10.89 -10.95 13.20
CA ARG A 647 11.03 -11.09 11.77
C ARG A 647 12.44 -10.68 11.38
N THR A 648 13.13 -11.48 10.60
CA THR A 648 14.46 -11.14 10.09
C THR A 648 14.58 -11.60 8.64
N GLY A 649 15.34 -10.85 7.84
CA GLY A 649 15.51 -11.21 6.46
C GLY A 649 16.48 -10.33 5.69
N ILE A 650 16.72 -10.76 4.45
CA ILE A 650 17.51 -10.03 3.48
C ILE A 650 16.61 -9.72 2.28
N GLU A 651 16.57 -8.45 1.90
CA GLU A 651 15.89 -7.96 0.70
C GLU A 651 16.95 -7.56 -0.32
N LEU A 652 16.84 -8.10 -1.51
CA LEU A 652 17.70 -7.80 -2.67
C LEU A 652 16.85 -7.13 -3.74
N GLU A 653 17.32 -6.03 -4.28
CA GLU A 653 16.69 -5.35 -5.43
C GLU A 653 17.75 -5.09 -6.49
N GLY A 654 17.44 -5.34 -7.76
CA GLY A 654 18.33 -5.10 -8.87
C GLY A 654 17.60 -4.56 -10.09
N ALA A 655 18.26 -3.62 -10.78
CA ALA A 655 17.84 -3.14 -12.09
C ALA A 655 19.04 -3.17 -13.02
N LEU A 656 18.88 -3.78 -14.20
CA LEU A 656 19.92 -3.96 -15.19
C LEU A 656 19.43 -3.57 -16.59
N ALA A 657 20.05 -2.56 -17.19
CA ALA A 657 19.93 -2.29 -18.62
C ALA A 657 20.90 -3.21 -19.40
N ILE A 658 20.44 -4.43 -19.72
CA ILE A 658 21.24 -5.44 -20.43
C ILE A 658 21.70 -4.90 -21.78
N SER A 659 20.79 -4.26 -22.51
CA SER A 659 21.05 -3.57 -23.77
C SER A 659 20.11 -2.37 -23.93
N ARG A 660 20.14 -1.69 -25.08
CA ARG A 660 19.14 -0.64 -25.40
C ARG A 660 17.72 -1.19 -25.49
N GLN A 661 17.57 -2.48 -25.80
CA GLN A 661 16.28 -3.14 -26.01
C GLN A 661 15.84 -3.99 -24.83
N TRP A 662 16.75 -4.42 -23.96
CA TRP A 662 16.45 -5.32 -22.85
C TRP A 662 16.73 -4.66 -21.51
N LYS A 663 15.72 -4.63 -20.66
CA LYS A 663 15.80 -4.17 -19.25
C LYS A 663 15.29 -5.28 -18.34
N TRP A 664 15.95 -5.45 -17.22
CA TRP A 664 15.54 -6.41 -16.20
C TRP A 664 15.54 -5.75 -14.82
N ASN A 665 14.40 -5.82 -14.14
CA ASN A 665 14.22 -5.44 -12.75
C ASN A 665 13.83 -6.69 -11.97
N ALA A 666 14.48 -6.93 -10.85
CA ALA A 666 14.17 -8.08 -10.01
C ALA A 666 14.34 -7.74 -8.54
N ASN A 667 13.58 -8.41 -7.72
CA ASN A 667 13.75 -8.40 -6.27
C ASN A 667 13.57 -9.79 -5.69
N ALA A 668 14.23 -10.05 -4.56
CA ALA A 668 14.07 -11.26 -3.80
C ALA A 668 14.14 -10.94 -2.30
N THR A 669 13.26 -11.56 -1.53
CA THR A 669 13.25 -11.50 -0.08
C THR A 669 13.39 -12.91 0.48
N PHE A 670 14.34 -13.09 1.37
CA PHE A 670 14.52 -14.30 2.15
C PHE A 670 14.36 -13.94 3.62
N SER A 671 13.41 -14.56 4.31
CA SER A 671 13.07 -14.16 5.67
C SER A 671 12.80 -15.35 6.59
N GLN A 672 12.86 -15.10 7.87
CA GLN A 672 12.43 -15.98 8.94
C GLN A 672 11.55 -15.18 9.91
N ASN A 673 10.36 -15.71 10.20
CA ASN A 673 9.33 -15.02 10.97
C ASN A 673 8.84 -15.96 12.07
N LYS A 674 9.20 -15.72 13.34
CA LYS A 674 8.98 -16.67 14.43
C LYS A 674 8.34 -16.05 15.65
N ILE A 675 7.49 -16.83 16.32
CA ILE A 675 7.03 -16.62 17.70
C ILE A 675 7.89 -17.49 18.61
N ALA A 676 8.44 -16.92 19.68
CA ALA A 676 9.37 -17.65 20.56
C ALA A 676 8.69 -18.80 21.30
N ASN A 677 7.46 -18.59 21.74
CA ASN A 677 6.63 -19.60 22.41
C ASN A 677 5.16 -19.29 22.15
N PHE A 678 4.49 -20.17 21.42
CA PHE A 678 3.09 -20.00 21.05
C PHE A 678 2.19 -20.99 21.76
N THR A 679 1.13 -20.49 22.39
CA THR A 679 0.06 -21.30 22.99
C THR A 679 -1.22 -21.09 22.18
N GLU A 680 -1.73 -22.17 21.59
CA GLU A 680 -3.04 -22.22 20.93
C GLU A 680 -4.12 -22.43 21.99
N TYR A 681 -5.23 -21.71 21.85
CA TYR A 681 -6.40 -21.83 22.71
C TYR A 681 -7.58 -22.33 21.88
N VAL A 682 -7.96 -23.57 22.07
CA VAL A 682 -9.02 -24.23 21.31
C VAL A 682 -10.29 -24.24 22.17
N VAL A 683 -11.39 -23.69 21.65
CA VAL A 683 -12.70 -23.74 22.32
C VAL A 683 -13.12 -25.19 22.51
N ASP A 684 -13.49 -25.58 23.72
CA ASP A 684 -13.94 -26.93 24.07
C ASP A 684 -15.41 -26.89 24.45
N TYR A 685 -16.28 -27.31 23.53
CA TYR A 685 -17.71 -27.37 23.75
C TYR A 685 -18.14 -28.62 24.54
N ASP A 686 -17.30 -29.68 24.58
CA ASP A 686 -17.59 -30.93 25.29
C ASP A 686 -17.43 -30.72 26.79
N ASN A 687 -16.36 -30.01 27.21
CA ASN A 687 -16.04 -29.81 28.63
C ASN A 687 -16.27 -28.36 29.09
N GLY A 688 -16.52 -27.44 28.15
CA GLY A 688 -16.59 -25.99 28.37
C GLY A 688 -15.21 -25.34 28.54
N GLY A 689 -15.11 -24.07 28.16
CA GLY A 689 -13.88 -23.29 28.25
C GLY A 689 -12.91 -23.51 27.08
N TYR A 690 -11.61 -23.60 27.37
CA TYR A 690 -10.55 -23.70 26.36
C TYR A 690 -9.56 -24.81 26.73
N GLN A 691 -9.10 -25.55 25.72
CA GLN A 691 -7.93 -26.40 25.82
C GLN A 691 -6.67 -25.57 25.41
N GLU A 692 -5.67 -25.54 26.26
CA GLU A 692 -4.39 -24.90 26.01
C GLU A 692 -3.37 -25.87 25.42
N ILE A 693 -2.81 -25.56 24.26
CA ILE A 693 -1.80 -26.38 23.58
C ILE A 693 -0.57 -25.54 23.34
N ASN A 694 0.54 -25.89 23.99
CA ASN A 694 1.83 -25.22 23.79
C ASN A 694 2.57 -25.83 22.61
N HIS A 695 2.85 -25.02 21.59
CA HIS A 695 3.57 -25.41 20.37
C HIS A 695 5.06 -25.08 20.41
N GLY A 696 5.54 -24.37 21.45
CA GLY A 696 6.92 -23.88 21.49
C GLY A 696 7.18 -22.82 20.44
N GLN A 697 8.34 -22.86 19.78
CA GLN A 697 8.66 -21.91 18.70
C GLN A 697 7.93 -22.26 17.41
N THR A 698 7.21 -21.29 16.87
CA THR A 698 6.40 -21.46 15.64
C THR A 698 6.61 -20.34 14.63
N ASP A 699 6.12 -20.52 13.41
CA ASP A 699 6.08 -19.49 12.37
C ASP A 699 4.92 -18.52 12.62
N ILE A 700 5.13 -17.25 12.27
CA ILE A 700 4.06 -16.24 12.27
C ILE A 700 3.20 -16.48 11.02
N SER A 701 1.88 -16.51 11.20
CA SER A 701 0.90 -16.67 10.12
C SER A 701 1.10 -15.64 9.00
N PHE A 702 0.73 -16.01 7.77
CA PHE A 702 0.79 -15.18 6.55
C PHE A 702 2.15 -14.51 6.31
N SER A 703 3.23 -15.18 6.67
CA SER A 703 4.59 -14.66 6.59
C SER A 703 5.47 -15.60 5.76
N PRO A 704 5.41 -15.53 4.43
CA PRO A 704 6.20 -16.40 3.56
C PRO A 704 7.70 -16.14 3.74
N ASN A 705 8.49 -17.21 3.75
CA ASN A 705 9.94 -17.10 3.94
C ASN A 705 10.67 -16.65 2.66
N VAL A 706 10.04 -16.82 1.50
CA VAL A 706 10.63 -16.45 0.19
C VAL A 706 9.60 -15.70 -0.64
N ILE A 707 9.96 -14.51 -1.12
CA ILE A 707 9.17 -13.72 -2.07
C ILE A 707 10.12 -13.27 -3.17
N VAL A 708 9.76 -13.51 -4.45
CA VAL A 708 10.55 -13.08 -5.61
C VAL A 708 9.66 -12.35 -6.59
N GLY A 709 10.16 -11.24 -7.13
CA GLY A 709 9.54 -10.49 -8.22
C GLY A 709 10.54 -10.26 -9.36
N SER A 710 10.12 -10.41 -10.61
CA SER A 710 10.94 -10.17 -11.78
C SER A 710 10.13 -9.51 -12.88
N GLN A 711 10.71 -8.51 -13.53
CA GLN A 711 10.15 -7.81 -14.68
C GLN A 711 11.21 -7.77 -15.79
N LEU A 712 11.07 -8.60 -16.82
CA LEU A 712 11.95 -8.62 -17.98
C LEU A 712 11.25 -7.93 -19.14
N SER A 713 11.74 -6.74 -19.51
CA SER A 713 11.18 -5.92 -20.58
C SER A 713 12.00 -5.99 -21.84
N TYR A 714 11.34 -6.24 -22.98
CA TYR A 714 11.87 -6.13 -24.33
C TYR A 714 11.27 -4.91 -25.02
N ILE A 715 12.11 -3.99 -25.46
CA ILE A 715 11.75 -2.69 -26.06
C ILE A 715 12.34 -2.66 -27.48
N PRO A 716 11.71 -3.33 -28.47
CA PRO A 716 12.22 -3.40 -29.85
C PRO A 716 12.34 -2.03 -30.50
N THR A 717 11.45 -1.12 -30.18
CA THR A 717 11.43 0.28 -30.59
C THR A 717 11.06 1.17 -29.40
N LYS A 718 11.34 2.48 -29.49
CA LYS A 718 10.95 3.43 -28.43
C LYS A 718 9.44 3.46 -28.13
N ASN A 719 8.61 2.93 -29.02
CA ASN A 719 7.16 2.97 -28.94
C ASN A 719 6.51 1.65 -28.50
N VAL A 720 7.28 0.56 -28.46
CA VAL A 720 6.75 -0.78 -28.14
C VAL A 720 7.52 -1.37 -26.96
N GLU A 721 6.79 -1.85 -25.97
CA GLU A 721 7.33 -2.56 -24.80
C GLU A 721 6.55 -3.86 -24.58
N LEU A 722 7.27 -4.96 -24.45
CA LEU A 722 6.74 -6.25 -24.02
C LEU A 722 7.45 -6.63 -22.72
N THR A 723 6.68 -6.91 -21.65
CA THR A 723 7.26 -7.23 -20.33
C THR A 723 6.70 -8.53 -19.81
N LEU A 724 7.57 -9.47 -19.49
CA LEU A 724 7.24 -10.66 -18.68
C LEU A 724 7.38 -10.28 -17.21
N LEU A 725 6.30 -10.48 -16.47
CA LEU A 725 6.19 -10.22 -15.05
C LEU A 725 6.08 -11.56 -14.34
N THR A 726 7.00 -11.87 -13.43
CA THR A 726 7.02 -13.14 -12.69
C THR A 726 6.97 -12.84 -11.20
N LYS A 727 6.07 -13.50 -10.47
CA LYS A 727 5.94 -13.40 -9.02
C LYS A 727 5.93 -14.78 -8.40
N TYR A 728 6.83 -15.01 -7.43
CA TYR A 728 6.83 -16.19 -6.58
C TYR A 728 6.57 -15.80 -5.12
N VAL A 729 5.69 -16.51 -4.46
CA VAL A 729 5.41 -16.39 -3.03
C VAL A 729 5.48 -17.79 -2.43
N GLY A 730 6.30 -17.97 -1.40
CA GLY A 730 6.44 -19.23 -0.68
C GLY A 730 5.22 -19.56 0.17
N ASP A 731 5.22 -20.75 0.77
CA ASP A 731 4.17 -21.23 1.67
C ASP A 731 3.88 -20.23 2.79
N GLN A 732 2.62 -20.15 3.21
CA GLN A 732 2.15 -19.30 4.29
C GLN A 732 1.23 -20.09 5.20
N TYR A 733 1.53 -20.16 6.51
CA TYR A 733 0.60 -20.75 7.46
C TYR A 733 -0.63 -19.87 7.67
N LEU A 734 -1.80 -20.47 7.80
CA LEU A 734 -3.07 -19.75 8.06
C LEU A 734 -3.16 -19.28 9.51
N ASP A 735 -2.49 -19.98 10.44
CA ASP A 735 -2.40 -19.63 11.86
C ASP A 735 -0.95 -19.75 12.37
N ASN A 736 -0.75 -19.55 13.67
CA ASN A 736 0.59 -19.53 14.28
C ASN A 736 1.02 -20.90 14.85
N THR A 737 0.39 -22.00 14.46
CA THR A 737 0.71 -23.34 14.99
C THR A 737 1.83 -24.04 14.22
N SER A 738 2.24 -23.52 13.08
CA SER A 738 3.14 -24.18 12.09
C SER A 738 2.61 -25.56 11.65
N ASN A 739 1.28 -25.72 11.58
CA ASN A 739 0.66 -26.95 11.14
C ASN A 739 0.62 -27.04 9.62
N GLU A 740 1.25 -28.09 9.04
CA GLU A 740 1.33 -28.28 7.59
C GLU A 740 -0.04 -28.43 6.89
N ASN A 741 -1.08 -28.83 7.63
CA ASN A 741 -2.45 -28.92 7.12
C ASN A 741 -3.21 -27.58 7.15
N ARG A 742 -2.59 -26.51 7.65
CA ARG A 742 -3.21 -25.19 7.80
C ARG A 742 -2.36 -24.14 7.09
N LYS A 743 -2.22 -24.26 5.77
CA LYS A 743 -1.36 -23.37 4.98
C LYS A 743 -1.94 -23.07 3.62
N ILE A 744 -1.45 -22.00 3.05
CA ILE A 744 -1.56 -21.66 1.63
C ILE A 744 -0.28 -22.15 0.99
N ASP A 745 -0.38 -22.98 -0.04
CA ASP A 745 0.77 -23.49 -0.79
C ASP A 745 1.48 -22.38 -1.56
N ALA A 746 2.79 -22.56 -1.79
CA ALA A 746 3.58 -21.66 -2.61
C ALA A 746 3.02 -21.59 -4.04
N TYR A 747 3.14 -20.42 -4.65
CA TYR A 747 2.68 -20.22 -6.03
C TYR A 747 3.66 -19.39 -6.85
N LEU A 748 3.65 -19.62 -8.17
CA LEU A 748 4.40 -18.89 -9.16
C LEU A 748 3.47 -18.40 -10.27
N THR A 749 3.26 -17.10 -10.35
CA THR A 749 2.48 -16.49 -11.43
C THR A 749 3.37 -15.81 -12.44
N ASN A 750 2.93 -15.85 -13.70
CA ASN A 750 3.57 -15.15 -14.79
C ASN A 750 2.52 -14.36 -15.57
N ASP A 751 2.78 -13.06 -15.75
CA ASP A 751 1.92 -12.18 -16.53
C ASP A 751 2.69 -11.62 -17.72
N LEU A 752 1.98 -11.32 -18.79
CA LEU A 752 2.55 -10.73 -19.98
C LEU A 752 1.87 -9.38 -20.26
N ARG A 753 2.67 -8.30 -20.24
CA ARG A 753 2.21 -6.95 -20.52
C ARG A 753 2.77 -6.46 -21.85
N PHE A 754 1.90 -5.91 -22.69
CA PHE A 754 2.23 -5.26 -23.95
C PHE A 754 1.79 -3.80 -23.92
N ILE A 755 2.64 -2.90 -24.39
CA ILE A 755 2.35 -1.47 -24.53
C ILE A 755 2.82 -1.01 -25.90
N TRP A 756 1.93 -0.28 -26.61
CA TRP A 756 2.23 0.38 -27.87
C TRP A 756 1.81 1.85 -27.82
N ASN A 757 2.79 2.74 -27.89
CA ASN A 757 2.60 4.18 -27.87
C ASN A 757 2.65 4.74 -29.30
N LEU A 758 1.61 5.45 -29.70
CA LEU A 758 1.47 6.12 -30.97
C LEU A 758 1.41 7.63 -30.73
N THR A 759 1.90 8.41 -31.67
CA THR A 759 1.85 9.88 -31.64
C THR A 759 1.19 10.40 -32.92
N PRO A 760 -0.14 10.22 -33.10
CA PRO A 760 -0.87 10.73 -34.25
C PRO A 760 -0.95 12.27 -34.18
N SER A 761 -1.19 12.91 -35.32
CA SER A 761 -1.23 14.38 -35.41
C SER A 761 -2.36 15.05 -34.61
N TRP A 762 -3.40 14.30 -34.25
CA TRP A 762 -4.58 14.80 -33.53
C TRP A 762 -4.52 14.59 -31.99
N SER A 763 -3.51 13.91 -31.51
CA SER A 763 -3.34 13.62 -30.08
C SER A 763 -1.87 13.65 -29.70
N LYS A 764 -1.53 14.07 -28.48
CA LYS A 764 -0.15 14.00 -27.96
C LYS A 764 0.34 12.56 -27.89
N GLN A 765 -0.54 11.64 -27.48
CA GLN A 765 -0.21 10.22 -27.37
C GLN A 765 -1.49 9.37 -27.37
N VAL A 766 -1.40 8.23 -28.03
CA VAL A 766 -2.35 7.10 -27.92
C VAL A 766 -1.56 5.91 -27.40
N SER A 767 -1.93 5.36 -26.26
CA SER A 767 -1.28 4.16 -25.69
C SER A 767 -2.26 3.01 -25.74
N ILE A 768 -1.90 1.94 -26.45
CA ILE A 768 -2.62 0.66 -26.43
C ILE A 768 -1.91 -0.26 -25.47
N LYS A 769 -2.63 -0.81 -24.52
CA LYS A 769 -2.11 -1.68 -23.47
C LYS A 769 -2.84 -2.99 -23.46
N ALA A 770 -2.12 -4.08 -23.24
CA ALA A 770 -2.72 -5.39 -23.00
C ALA A 770 -1.95 -6.05 -21.84
N LEU A 771 -2.68 -6.70 -20.97
CA LEU A 771 -2.14 -7.48 -19.87
C LEU A 771 -2.85 -8.84 -19.87
N VAL A 772 -2.06 -9.90 -19.97
CA VAL A 772 -2.54 -11.27 -19.78
C VAL A 772 -1.98 -11.73 -18.43
N ASN A 773 -2.84 -11.83 -17.44
CA ASN A 773 -2.49 -12.31 -16.13
C ASN A 773 -2.44 -13.83 -16.11
N ASN A 774 -1.54 -14.38 -15.29
CA ASN A 774 -1.44 -15.80 -15.00
C ASN A 774 -1.44 -16.65 -16.28
N ILE A 775 -0.49 -16.37 -17.19
CA ILE A 775 -0.42 -16.98 -18.54
C ILE A 775 -0.34 -18.50 -18.52
N LEU A 776 0.21 -19.09 -17.43
CA LEU A 776 0.34 -20.53 -17.23
C LEU A 776 -0.90 -21.15 -16.57
N SER A 777 -1.88 -20.32 -16.19
CA SER A 777 -3.12 -20.73 -15.49
C SER A 777 -2.84 -21.48 -14.18
N GLU A 778 -1.86 -21.02 -13.41
CA GLU A 778 -1.55 -21.52 -12.06
C GLU A 778 -2.81 -21.43 -11.18
N THR A 779 -3.10 -22.52 -10.46
CA THR A 779 -4.21 -22.55 -9.50
C THR A 779 -3.69 -22.28 -8.09
N TYR A 780 -4.08 -21.12 -7.52
CA TYR A 780 -3.59 -20.72 -6.21
C TYR A 780 -4.65 -19.93 -5.42
N ALA A 781 -4.41 -19.77 -4.13
CA ALA A 781 -5.11 -18.83 -3.27
C ALA A 781 -4.11 -17.79 -2.76
N SER A 782 -4.53 -16.53 -2.65
CA SER A 782 -3.68 -15.45 -2.14
C SER A 782 -3.88 -15.17 -0.66
N ASN A 783 -4.99 -15.66 -0.10
CA ASN A 783 -5.41 -15.49 1.28
C ASN A 783 -6.21 -16.69 1.74
N GLY A 784 -6.45 -16.79 3.04
CA GLY A 784 -7.27 -17.82 3.66
C GLY A 784 -7.50 -17.55 5.13
N TYR A 785 -8.22 -18.39 5.81
CA TYR A 785 -8.35 -18.40 7.25
C TYR A 785 -8.64 -19.82 7.75
N THR A 786 -8.52 -20.02 9.04
CA THR A 786 -8.72 -21.32 9.67
C THR A 786 -9.27 -21.13 11.07
N PHE A 787 -10.13 -22.06 11.50
CA PHE A 787 -10.53 -22.15 12.89
C PHE A 787 -10.75 -23.61 13.29
N GLY A 788 -10.62 -23.86 14.59
CA GLY A 788 -10.86 -25.18 15.15
C GLY A 788 -11.51 -25.10 16.51
N TYR A 789 -12.22 -26.15 16.86
CA TYR A 789 -12.91 -26.34 18.15
C TYR A 789 -13.01 -27.80 18.49
N ILE A 790 -13.42 -28.11 19.71
CA ILE A 790 -13.69 -29.48 20.18
C ILE A 790 -15.19 -29.62 20.39
N ALA A 791 -15.81 -30.54 19.65
CA ALA A 791 -17.20 -30.95 19.80
C ALA A 791 -17.36 -32.38 19.28
N GLY A 792 -17.43 -33.37 20.17
CA GLY A 792 -17.39 -34.79 19.82
C GLY A 792 -16.05 -35.24 19.21
N GLY A 793 -14.98 -34.46 19.44
CA GLY A 793 -13.65 -34.58 18.88
C GLY A 793 -13.15 -33.24 18.31
N ARG A 794 -11.89 -33.20 17.84
CA ARG A 794 -11.33 -31.97 17.27
C ARG A 794 -11.84 -31.74 15.84
N VAL A 795 -12.52 -30.62 15.63
CA VAL A 795 -12.93 -30.11 14.33
C VAL A 795 -11.95 -29.04 13.88
N GLN A 796 -11.54 -29.10 12.63
CA GLN A 796 -10.69 -28.10 11.99
C GLN A 796 -11.26 -27.77 10.62
N GLU A 797 -11.40 -26.47 10.30
CA GLU A 797 -11.93 -26.00 9.04
C GLU A 797 -10.98 -24.94 8.45
N ASN A 798 -10.57 -25.15 7.19
CA ASN A 798 -9.77 -24.19 6.42
C ASN A 798 -10.61 -23.60 5.31
N PHE A 799 -10.37 -22.32 5.03
CA PHE A 799 -11.03 -21.57 3.99
C PHE A 799 -10.00 -20.84 3.16
N TYR A 800 -10.23 -20.75 1.86
CA TYR A 800 -9.32 -20.13 0.92
C TYR A 800 -10.02 -19.09 0.06
N TYR A 801 -9.25 -18.15 -0.47
CA TYR A 801 -9.69 -17.17 -1.47
C TYR A 801 -9.02 -17.49 -2.82
N PRO A 802 -9.64 -18.34 -3.65
CA PRO A 802 -9.09 -18.76 -4.93
C PRO A 802 -8.91 -17.57 -5.87
N GLN A 803 -7.80 -17.55 -6.60
CA GLN A 803 -7.48 -16.52 -7.58
C GLN A 803 -7.77 -17.01 -8.99
N ALA A 804 -8.09 -16.07 -9.89
CA ALA A 804 -8.40 -16.36 -11.27
C ALA A 804 -7.24 -17.07 -11.99
N GLY A 805 -7.57 -18.03 -12.83
CA GLY A 805 -6.66 -18.60 -13.82
C GLY A 805 -6.27 -17.56 -14.86
N ARG A 806 -5.87 -17.99 -16.07
CA ARG A 806 -5.53 -17.08 -17.16
C ARG A 806 -6.67 -16.12 -17.46
N ASN A 807 -6.39 -14.83 -17.45
CA ASN A 807 -7.35 -13.78 -17.75
C ASN A 807 -6.64 -12.60 -18.40
N PHE A 808 -7.38 -11.63 -18.94
CA PHE A 808 -6.78 -10.52 -19.68
C PHE A 808 -7.49 -9.20 -19.42
N LEU A 809 -6.75 -8.12 -19.60
CA LEU A 809 -7.24 -6.74 -19.64
C LEU A 809 -6.60 -6.03 -20.85
N ILE A 810 -7.40 -5.24 -21.57
CA ILE A 810 -6.95 -4.42 -22.69
C ILE A 810 -7.41 -2.98 -22.45
N GLY A 811 -6.54 -2.01 -22.68
CA GLY A 811 -6.83 -0.60 -22.47
C GLY A 811 -6.31 0.30 -23.58
N VAL A 812 -6.95 1.45 -23.70
CA VAL A 812 -6.54 2.55 -24.59
C VAL A 812 -6.56 3.84 -23.79
N ASP A 813 -5.42 4.53 -23.77
CA ASP A 813 -5.28 5.88 -23.20
C ASP A 813 -5.07 6.88 -24.33
N LEU A 814 -5.80 7.97 -24.29
CA LEU A 814 -5.71 9.10 -25.20
C LEU A 814 -5.23 10.33 -24.41
N LYS A 815 -4.13 10.95 -24.80
CA LYS A 815 -3.63 12.19 -24.22
C LYS A 815 -3.67 13.34 -25.23
N PHE A 816 -4.25 14.47 -24.82
CA PHE A 816 -4.40 15.68 -25.63
C PHE A 816 -3.61 16.85 -25.10
#